data_b4c05331e7fca5304199de36ac180d47
#
_entry.id   b4c05331e7fca5304199de36ac180d47
#
_cell.length_a   1.000
_cell.length_b   1.000
_cell.length_c   1.000
_cell.angle_alpha   90.00
_cell.angle_beta   90.00
_cell.angle_gamma   90.00
#
_symmetry.space_group_name_H-M   'P 1'
#
loop_
_entity.id
_entity.type
_entity.pdbx_description
1 polymer ?
#
loop_
_entity_poly.entity_id
_entity_poly.type
_entity_poly.pdbx_seq_one_letter_code
_entity_poly.pdbx_strand_id
1 'polypeptide(L)'
;MYEPVLPLLAVVKSRISAESWEARVVAARRGAAVLGAIAARVEAGAALDEAIRRKVPKSRRSWVIRHWATYRRDGFEALIDERVPREPKVAKESGPLIEAAREANSKVTVDEVLQILRAKVRVLPSESTIKVHFARVDGRRRYAKEKARAAEEIIPLPLAGGELLRAAELETGAIAALTGEVVVLAEEAKEASGSRTPQADLAHRDELGHFTVTYNRSRRRKGGVEIAGYLRSAAEKAEGRVPSWPRFVHEHRETLEPKLAMLTYAPLVSGTKGWNALRATEAAGLLPLTGFAYMPSTLAKMTSALAISGAGPRLLEAVGKNWHRVAQERWDEPGAMAALYVDNQIKAVWSSLFTQSGKVSRLNRVMPCITNTFVHTGAGTPLMASVQSGTAPLAPRLVELVKEAEAKLDGEVRRAVVIDAEGSTFDILEAFAKEGRVIVTPLRPSRAPGLELAYSKGSYFRPYREHDELRIGTAVLTHKASGRTLELGALLIRRERRESDTVLLTTGLSLGMEGRDLADLYFARWPIQENAFKEGAAVGLDQHRGNCGRMVANVAVVTELERLESRAKADAKEHRQLVEANPRLEKELGRARSEHQHAVDALATRRGRLDALVSAGRVEGKQLGRVAVEHQKSLVRAEASERAFNAAQKALMQNQTRAVEFDAQLAKLTARRTKLEKHRTIRQLDVALDSVLTAAKLTCGLLITFALREYLCTTPMTPQTFVSRVFGIRGRRELRPGEERVVFYENPRDPEVNVVLADACQRLNKRRLARDGRQLRYEMAAADGRPLD
;
A
#
# COMPACT_ATOMS: atom_id res chain seq x y z
N MET A 1 -10.88 -48.22 3.67
CA MET A 1 -10.03 -46.98 3.71
C MET A 1 -10.99 -45.82 3.76
N TYR A 2 -10.77 -44.88 4.68
CA TYR A 2 -11.67 -43.72 4.82
C TYR A 2 -11.52 -42.79 3.62
N GLU A 3 -12.65 -42.44 2.98
CA GLU A 3 -12.69 -41.44 1.90
C GLU A 3 -13.05 -40.08 2.48
N PRO A 4 -12.18 -39.05 2.32
CA PRO A 4 -12.44 -37.75 2.88
C PRO A 4 -13.49 -36.98 2.09
N VAL A 5 -14.41 -36.35 2.79
CA VAL A 5 -15.42 -35.44 2.20
C VAL A 5 -14.83 -34.04 1.98
N LEU A 6 -13.87 -33.64 2.82
CA LEU A 6 -13.19 -32.34 2.65
C LEU A 6 -12.15 -32.40 1.54
N PRO A 7 -12.24 -31.54 0.48
CA PRO A 7 -11.35 -31.57 -0.68
C PRO A 7 -9.85 -31.47 -0.35
N LEU A 8 -9.51 -30.67 0.67
CA LEU A 8 -8.12 -30.52 1.12
C LEU A 8 -7.55 -31.83 1.64
N LEU A 9 -8.35 -32.62 2.37
CA LEU A 9 -7.92 -33.90 2.91
C LEU A 9 -7.76 -34.95 1.82
N ALA A 10 -8.53 -34.86 0.72
CA ALA A 10 -8.35 -35.71 -0.44
C ALA A 10 -6.97 -35.47 -1.08
N VAL A 11 -6.54 -34.21 -1.17
CA VAL A 11 -5.20 -33.83 -1.67
C VAL A 11 -4.10 -34.33 -0.74
N VAL A 12 -4.28 -34.23 0.59
CA VAL A 12 -3.31 -34.76 1.56
C VAL A 12 -3.23 -36.28 1.47
N LYS A 13 -4.38 -36.97 1.38
CA LYS A 13 -4.45 -38.44 1.22
C LYS A 13 -3.67 -38.90 -0.03
N SER A 14 -3.75 -38.16 -1.14
CA SER A 14 -3.01 -38.49 -2.37
C SER A 14 -1.50 -38.27 -2.29
N ARG A 15 -1.02 -37.50 -1.30
CA ARG A 15 0.40 -37.13 -1.14
C ARG A 15 1.16 -37.88 -0.05
N ILE A 16 0.50 -38.74 0.70
CA ILE A 16 1.12 -39.51 1.79
C ILE A 16 0.84 -41.03 1.62
N SER A 17 1.60 -41.87 2.31
CA SER A 17 1.36 -43.32 2.28
C SER A 17 0.00 -43.68 2.88
N ALA A 18 -0.58 -44.78 2.40
CA ALA A 18 -1.84 -45.29 2.93
C ALA A 18 -1.78 -45.56 4.44
N GLU A 19 -0.65 -46.12 4.93
CA GLU A 19 -0.38 -46.31 6.34
C GLU A 19 -0.35 -45.01 7.15
N SER A 20 0.34 -43.99 6.61
CA SER A 20 0.39 -42.65 7.21
C SER A 20 -0.98 -41.98 7.23
N TRP A 21 -1.78 -42.19 6.18
CA TRP A 21 -3.14 -41.69 6.10
C TRP A 21 -4.03 -42.35 7.18
N GLU A 22 -4.02 -43.68 7.24
CA GLU A 22 -4.79 -44.41 8.25
C GLU A 22 -4.39 -44.04 9.67
N ALA A 23 -3.10 -43.89 9.95
CA ALA A 23 -2.62 -43.42 11.25
C ALA A 23 -3.19 -42.05 11.64
N ARG A 24 -3.29 -41.13 10.70
CA ARG A 24 -3.91 -39.82 10.91
C ARG A 24 -5.40 -39.89 11.14
N VAL A 25 -6.11 -40.70 10.39
CA VAL A 25 -7.55 -40.94 10.56
C VAL A 25 -7.83 -41.55 11.92
N VAL A 26 -7.04 -42.54 12.34
CA VAL A 26 -7.13 -43.15 13.67
C VAL A 26 -6.87 -42.13 14.78
N ALA A 27 -5.85 -41.28 14.62
CA ALA A 27 -5.55 -40.21 15.57
C ALA A 27 -6.69 -39.18 15.65
N ALA A 28 -7.25 -38.78 14.51
CA ALA A 28 -8.41 -37.91 14.46
C ALA A 28 -9.66 -38.50 15.10
N ARG A 29 -9.96 -39.79 14.87
CA ARG A 29 -11.06 -40.51 15.52
C ARG A 29 -10.90 -40.54 17.02
N ARG A 30 -9.69 -40.80 17.53
CA ARG A 30 -9.40 -40.72 18.97
C ARG A 30 -9.63 -39.33 19.54
N GLY A 31 -9.20 -38.30 18.79
CA GLY A 31 -9.45 -36.88 19.14
C GLY A 31 -10.95 -36.58 19.17
N ALA A 32 -11.67 -36.99 18.13
CA ALA A 32 -13.12 -36.80 18.02
C ALA A 32 -13.90 -37.48 19.17
N ALA A 33 -13.49 -38.70 19.60
CA ALA A 33 -14.09 -39.36 20.74
C ALA A 33 -13.95 -38.55 22.05
N VAL A 34 -12.81 -37.94 22.28
CA VAL A 34 -12.60 -37.04 23.42
C VAL A 34 -13.47 -35.78 23.31
N LEU A 35 -13.48 -35.11 22.13
CA LEU A 35 -14.28 -33.92 21.92
C LEU A 35 -15.78 -34.19 21.93
N GLY A 36 -16.23 -35.34 21.42
CA GLY A 36 -17.61 -35.80 21.50
C GLY A 36 -18.08 -36.05 22.95
N ALA A 37 -17.22 -36.63 23.78
CA ALA A 37 -17.53 -36.81 25.20
C ALA A 37 -17.61 -35.49 25.98
N ILE A 38 -16.91 -34.46 25.52
CA ILE A 38 -17.02 -33.09 26.06
C ILE A 38 -18.31 -32.44 25.53
N ALA A 39 -18.63 -32.61 24.24
CA ALA A 39 -19.83 -32.07 23.63
C ALA A 39 -21.09 -32.55 24.33
N ALA A 40 -21.18 -33.86 24.57
CA ALA A 40 -22.32 -34.48 25.29
C ALA A 40 -22.52 -33.87 26.69
N ARG A 41 -21.44 -33.51 27.38
CA ARG A 41 -21.55 -32.86 28.71
C ARG A 41 -21.97 -31.40 28.63
N VAL A 42 -21.49 -30.68 27.64
CA VAL A 42 -21.87 -29.27 27.40
C VAL A 42 -23.35 -29.22 27.00
N GLU A 43 -23.81 -30.17 26.20
CA GLU A 43 -25.22 -30.33 25.83
C GLU A 43 -26.11 -30.71 27.04
N ALA A 44 -25.53 -31.41 28.00
CA ALA A 44 -26.18 -31.69 29.29
C ALA A 44 -26.11 -30.56 30.32
N GLY A 45 -25.70 -29.35 29.89
CA GLY A 45 -25.69 -28.11 30.68
C GLY A 45 -24.41 -27.83 31.46
N ALA A 46 -23.33 -28.58 31.27
CA ALA A 46 -22.07 -28.26 31.92
C ALA A 46 -21.32 -27.14 31.21
N ALA A 47 -20.66 -26.23 31.96
CA ALA A 47 -19.77 -25.27 31.38
C ALA A 47 -18.60 -25.95 30.65
N LEU A 48 -18.19 -25.42 29.47
CA LEU A 48 -17.13 -26.00 28.64
C LEU A 48 -15.83 -26.22 29.42
N ASP A 49 -15.39 -25.24 30.20
CA ASP A 49 -14.18 -25.34 31.01
C ASP A 49 -14.24 -26.44 32.06
N GLU A 50 -15.41 -26.65 32.64
CA GLU A 50 -15.63 -27.75 33.63
C GLU A 50 -15.63 -29.11 32.95
N ALA A 51 -16.31 -29.21 31.80
CA ALA A 51 -16.32 -30.45 31.01
C ALA A 51 -14.91 -30.87 30.59
N ILE A 52 -14.08 -29.90 30.16
CA ILE A 52 -12.67 -30.12 29.80
C ILE A 52 -11.84 -30.54 31.02
N ARG A 53 -11.98 -29.84 32.15
CA ARG A 53 -11.21 -30.16 33.37
C ARG A 53 -11.48 -31.59 33.89
N ARG A 54 -12.72 -32.04 33.80
CA ARG A 54 -13.13 -33.37 34.30
C ARG A 54 -12.73 -34.54 33.38
N LYS A 55 -12.64 -34.32 32.08
CA LYS A 55 -12.42 -35.41 31.09
C LYS A 55 -11.03 -35.45 30.48
N VAL A 56 -10.24 -34.33 30.61
CA VAL A 56 -8.98 -34.20 29.89
C VAL A 56 -7.82 -33.93 30.86
N PRO A 57 -6.74 -34.73 30.80
CA PRO A 57 -5.51 -34.46 31.54
C PRO A 57 -4.97 -33.05 31.25
N LYS A 58 -4.35 -32.43 32.25
CA LYS A 58 -3.82 -31.04 32.16
C LYS A 58 -2.94 -30.80 30.91
N SER A 59 -2.11 -31.80 30.56
CA SER A 59 -1.23 -31.78 29.38
C SER A 59 -1.93 -31.70 28.01
N ARG A 60 -3.20 -32.15 27.92
CA ARG A 60 -3.96 -32.12 26.66
C ARG A 60 -5.05 -31.06 26.56
N ARG A 61 -5.29 -30.30 27.64
CA ARG A 61 -6.37 -29.28 27.65
C ARG A 61 -6.19 -28.19 26.58
N SER A 62 -4.97 -27.74 26.35
CA SER A 62 -4.65 -26.75 25.30
C SER A 62 -4.92 -27.27 23.89
N TRP A 63 -4.77 -28.59 23.69
CA TRP A 63 -5.14 -29.23 22.42
C TRP A 63 -6.67 -29.24 22.24
N VAL A 64 -7.43 -29.63 23.25
CA VAL A 64 -8.90 -29.63 23.22
C VAL A 64 -9.44 -28.21 22.95
N ILE A 65 -8.96 -27.20 23.67
CA ILE A 65 -9.40 -25.81 23.47
C ILE A 65 -9.16 -25.34 22.05
N ARG A 66 -8.02 -25.68 21.45
CA ARG A 66 -7.70 -25.28 20.06
C ARG A 66 -8.59 -25.96 19.02
N HIS A 67 -8.99 -27.22 19.26
CA HIS A 67 -9.72 -28.00 18.27
C HIS A 67 -11.24 -28.05 18.50
N TRP A 68 -11.69 -27.53 19.65
CA TRP A 68 -13.10 -27.56 20.01
C TRP A 68 -14.02 -26.88 18.99
N ALA A 69 -13.75 -25.63 18.67
CA ALA A 69 -14.56 -24.85 17.74
C ALA A 69 -14.57 -25.46 16.33
N THR A 70 -13.41 -25.97 15.89
CA THR A 70 -13.25 -26.59 14.58
C THR A 70 -13.98 -27.93 14.53
N TYR A 71 -13.87 -28.74 15.57
CA TYR A 71 -14.60 -30.00 15.65
C TYR A 71 -16.13 -29.84 15.69
N ARG A 72 -16.61 -28.84 16.43
CA ARG A 72 -18.06 -28.53 16.50
C ARG A 72 -18.62 -28.04 15.16
N ARG A 73 -17.80 -27.42 14.34
CA ARG A 73 -18.23 -26.91 13.04
C ARG A 73 -18.10 -27.94 11.92
N ASP A 74 -16.96 -28.59 11.84
CA ASP A 74 -16.52 -29.35 10.67
C ASP A 74 -16.36 -30.89 10.98
N GLY A 75 -16.73 -31.34 12.19
CA GLY A 75 -16.68 -32.74 12.60
C GLY A 75 -15.25 -33.27 12.78
N PHE A 76 -15.11 -34.61 12.73
CA PHE A 76 -13.84 -35.26 13.00
C PHE A 76 -12.80 -35.09 11.90
N GLU A 77 -13.23 -34.83 10.67
CA GLU A 77 -12.34 -34.60 9.53
C GLU A 77 -11.41 -33.43 9.76
N ALA A 78 -11.90 -32.38 10.39
CA ALA A 78 -11.12 -31.20 10.75
C ALA A 78 -9.98 -31.45 11.75
N LEU A 79 -9.95 -32.66 12.33
CA LEU A 79 -8.89 -33.11 13.25
C LEU A 79 -7.81 -33.92 12.55
N ILE A 80 -8.01 -34.29 11.29
CA ILE A 80 -6.99 -34.98 10.49
C ILE A 80 -5.84 -33.98 10.19
N ASP A 81 -4.61 -34.40 10.45
CA ASP A 81 -3.43 -33.57 10.25
C ASP A 81 -3.20 -33.33 8.74
N GLU A 82 -3.38 -32.10 8.31
CA GLU A 82 -3.25 -31.64 6.90
C GLU A 82 -1.80 -31.44 6.46
N ARG A 83 -0.82 -31.55 7.35
CA ARG A 83 0.58 -31.31 7.03
C ARG A 83 1.16 -32.43 6.18
N VAL A 84 1.67 -32.12 5.01
CA VAL A 84 2.48 -33.05 4.24
C VAL A 84 3.87 -33.15 4.88
N PRO A 85 4.43 -34.36 5.10
CA PRO A 85 5.77 -34.50 5.66
C PRO A 85 6.80 -33.74 4.83
N ARG A 86 7.72 -33.01 5.52
CA ARG A 86 8.84 -32.34 4.85
C ARG A 86 9.84 -33.39 4.36
N GLU A 87 10.42 -33.16 3.19
CA GLU A 87 11.51 -34.01 2.70
C GLU A 87 12.71 -33.97 3.66
N PRO A 88 13.27 -35.13 4.03
CA PRO A 88 14.51 -35.18 4.78
C PRO A 88 15.65 -34.51 3.97
N LYS A 89 16.58 -33.84 4.64
CA LYS A 89 17.73 -33.16 3.99
C LYS A 89 18.58 -34.09 3.10
N VAL A 90 18.63 -35.38 3.44
CA VAL A 90 19.35 -36.44 2.69
C VAL A 90 18.69 -36.79 1.35
N ALA A 91 17.40 -36.43 1.18
CA ALA A 91 16.63 -36.75 -0.03
C ALA A 91 17.02 -35.89 -1.27
N LYS A 92 17.83 -34.85 -1.14
CA LYS A 92 18.17 -33.99 -2.30
C LYS A 92 18.99 -34.69 -3.38
N GLU A 93 19.92 -35.57 -3.00
CA GLU A 93 20.77 -36.33 -3.94
C GLU A 93 20.12 -37.65 -4.34
N SER A 94 19.49 -38.33 -3.40
CA SER A 94 18.88 -39.65 -3.61
C SER A 94 17.43 -39.60 -4.10
N GLY A 95 16.68 -38.54 -3.79
CA GLY A 95 15.27 -38.42 -4.14
C GLY A 95 14.97 -38.61 -5.63
N PRO A 96 15.62 -37.88 -6.54
CA PRO A 96 15.40 -38.04 -7.98
C PRO A 96 15.71 -39.47 -8.49
N LEU A 97 16.73 -40.12 -7.93
CA LEU A 97 17.12 -41.47 -8.31
C LEU A 97 16.09 -42.49 -7.81
N ILE A 98 15.54 -42.33 -6.60
CA ILE A 98 14.48 -43.18 -6.07
C ILE A 98 13.22 -43.05 -6.92
N GLU A 99 12.87 -41.79 -7.24
CA GLU A 99 11.68 -41.50 -8.02
C GLU A 99 11.80 -42.07 -9.45
N ALA A 100 12.95 -41.86 -10.10
CA ALA A 100 13.22 -42.42 -11.42
C ALA A 100 13.17 -43.97 -11.44
N ALA A 101 13.73 -44.64 -10.41
CA ALA A 101 13.66 -46.09 -10.30
C ALA A 101 12.21 -46.58 -10.13
N ARG A 102 11.40 -45.89 -9.33
CA ARG A 102 9.97 -46.20 -9.13
C ARG A 102 9.11 -45.88 -10.34
N GLU A 103 9.46 -44.84 -11.12
CA GLU A 103 8.82 -44.48 -12.36
C GLU A 103 9.12 -45.53 -13.46
N ALA A 104 10.36 -46.01 -13.53
CA ALA A 104 10.75 -47.04 -14.47
C ALA A 104 10.10 -48.40 -14.14
N ASN A 105 10.04 -48.79 -12.89
CA ASN A 105 9.44 -50.06 -12.45
C ASN A 105 8.55 -49.87 -11.20
N SER A 106 7.23 -49.97 -11.39
CA SER A 106 6.27 -49.79 -10.30
C SER A 106 6.32 -50.90 -9.21
N LYS A 107 7.03 -51.97 -9.46
CA LYS A 107 7.21 -53.10 -8.54
C LYS A 107 8.59 -53.09 -7.88
N VAL A 108 9.46 -52.12 -8.19
CA VAL A 108 10.79 -52.02 -7.60
C VAL A 108 10.69 -52.03 -6.07
N THR A 109 11.52 -52.82 -5.42
CA THR A 109 11.58 -52.95 -3.98
C THR A 109 12.52 -51.93 -3.34
N VAL A 110 12.38 -51.73 -2.04
CA VAL A 110 13.28 -50.83 -1.28
C VAL A 110 14.72 -51.30 -1.36
N ASP A 111 14.96 -52.62 -1.29
CA ASP A 111 16.30 -53.21 -1.35
C ASP A 111 16.98 -53.02 -2.71
N GLU A 112 16.24 -53.16 -3.82
CA GLU A 112 16.72 -52.92 -5.17
C GLU A 112 17.14 -51.44 -5.35
N VAL A 113 16.34 -50.52 -4.82
CA VAL A 113 16.65 -49.09 -4.84
C VAL A 113 17.88 -48.79 -3.99
N LEU A 114 18.01 -49.44 -2.80
CA LEU A 114 19.21 -49.30 -1.98
C LEU A 114 20.46 -49.79 -2.71
N GLN A 115 20.37 -50.90 -3.46
CA GLN A 115 21.48 -51.37 -4.28
C GLN A 115 21.88 -50.35 -5.37
N ILE A 116 20.92 -49.75 -6.08
CA ILE A 116 21.14 -48.72 -7.07
C ILE A 116 21.80 -47.48 -6.42
N LEU A 117 21.34 -47.07 -5.25
CA LEU A 117 21.84 -45.87 -4.53
C LEU A 117 23.25 -46.10 -3.99
N ARG A 118 23.62 -47.29 -3.52
CA ARG A 118 24.98 -47.63 -3.05
C ARG A 118 26.06 -47.28 -4.07
N ALA A 119 25.75 -47.40 -5.35
CA ALA A 119 26.70 -47.06 -6.42
C ALA A 119 26.73 -45.57 -6.80
N LYS A 120 25.76 -44.76 -6.33
CA LYS A 120 25.55 -43.38 -6.86
C LYS A 120 25.53 -42.30 -5.82
N VAL A 121 25.34 -42.60 -4.52
CA VAL A 121 25.25 -41.59 -3.47
C VAL A 121 26.15 -41.93 -2.28
N ARG A 122 26.74 -40.91 -1.64
CA ARG A 122 27.64 -41.07 -0.49
C ARG A 122 26.92 -41.47 0.80
N VAL A 123 25.68 -41.03 0.97
CA VAL A 123 24.88 -41.30 2.18
C VAL A 123 23.58 -41.95 1.73
N LEU A 124 23.34 -43.15 2.20
CA LEU A 124 22.11 -43.89 1.89
C LEU A 124 20.95 -43.34 2.69
N PRO A 125 19.79 -43.10 2.06
CA PRO A 125 18.56 -42.75 2.76
C PRO A 125 18.05 -43.92 3.58
N SER A 126 17.24 -43.63 4.62
CA SER A 126 16.55 -44.68 5.36
C SER A 126 15.44 -45.29 4.51
N GLU A 127 15.07 -46.54 4.82
CA GLU A 127 13.95 -47.22 4.16
C GLU A 127 12.66 -46.38 4.22
N SER A 128 12.41 -45.70 5.33
CA SER A 128 11.24 -44.81 5.48
C SER A 128 11.28 -43.67 4.48
N THR A 129 12.47 -43.12 4.20
CA THR A 129 12.65 -42.07 3.17
C THR A 129 12.33 -42.62 1.79
N ILE A 130 12.81 -43.81 1.43
CA ILE A 130 12.51 -44.45 0.14
C ILE A 130 11.01 -44.73 0.02
N LYS A 131 10.36 -45.25 1.05
CA LYS A 131 8.92 -45.48 1.06
C LYS A 131 8.10 -44.21 0.88
N VAL A 132 8.58 -43.04 1.43
CA VAL A 132 7.95 -41.72 1.20
C VAL A 132 8.04 -41.31 -0.26
N HIS A 133 9.20 -41.49 -0.90
CA HIS A 133 9.35 -41.21 -2.34
C HIS A 133 8.51 -42.16 -3.21
N PHE A 134 8.43 -43.42 -2.87
CA PHE A 134 7.54 -44.38 -3.54
C PHE A 134 6.07 -43.93 -3.46
N ALA A 135 5.60 -43.59 -2.27
CA ALA A 135 4.25 -43.09 -2.10
C ALA A 135 3.96 -41.82 -2.91
N ARG A 136 4.99 -40.97 -3.10
CA ARG A 136 4.91 -39.73 -3.91
C ARG A 136 4.76 -40.06 -5.40
N VAL A 137 5.55 -40.98 -5.93
CA VAL A 137 5.45 -41.42 -7.32
C VAL A 137 4.13 -42.15 -7.58
N ASP A 138 3.74 -43.05 -6.68
CA ASP A 138 2.49 -43.79 -6.80
C ASP A 138 1.27 -42.86 -6.65
N GLY A 139 1.40 -41.79 -5.86
CA GLY A 139 0.41 -40.72 -5.75
C GLY A 139 0.28 -39.95 -7.06
N ARG A 140 1.42 -39.58 -7.70
CA ARG A 140 1.41 -38.92 -9.02
C ARG A 140 0.79 -39.83 -10.10
N ARG A 141 1.08 -41.09 -10.10
CA ARG A 141 0.47 -42.07 -11.02
C ARG A 141 -1.03 -42.25 -10.81
N ARG A 142 -1.49 -42.32 -9.57
CA ARG A 142 -2.92 -42.34 -9.26
C ARG A 142 -3.60 -41.06 -9.72
N TYR A 143 -3.01 -39.90 -9.42
CA TYR A 143 -3.50 -38.62 -9.89
C TYR A 143 -3.53 -38.54 -11.42
N ALA A 144 -2.49 -39.00 -12.12
CA ALA A 144 -2.49 -39.06 -13.58
C ALA A 144 -3.53 -40.06 -14.14
N LYS A 145 -3.76 -41.18 -13.44
CA LYS A 145 -4.84 -42.12 -13.77
C LYS A 145 -6.23 -41.60 -13.48
N GLU A 146 -6.40 -40.89 -12.36
CA GLU A 146 -7.62 -40.19 -12.02
C GLU A 146 -7.88 -39.02 -12.98
N LYS A 147 -6.84 -38.28 -13.35
CA LYS A 147 -6.89 -37.24 -14.39
C LYS A 147 -7.24 -37.84 -15.76
N ALA A 148 -6.74 -39.04 -16.11
CA ALA A 148 -7.13 -39.76 -17.32
C ALA A 148 -8.56 -40.36 -17.28
N ARG A 149 -9.03 -40.80 -16.09
CA ARG A 149 -10.44 -41.19 -15.87
C ARG A 149 -11.39 -39.97 -15.84
N ALA A 150 -10.94 -38.81 -15.34
CA ALA A 150 -11.66 -37.55 -15.41
C ALA A 150 -11.85 -37.02 -16.84
N ALA A 151 -11.39 -37.73 -17.85
CA ALA A 151 -11.62 -37.42 -19.26
C ALA A 151 -13.09 -37.47 -19.70
N GLU A 152 -13.99 -37.98 -18.85
CA GLU A 152 -15.44 -38.01 -19.08
C GLU A 152 -16.22 -37.38 -17.87
N GLU A 153 -15.57 -36.52 -17.09
CA GLU A 153 -16.16 -35.98 -15.88
C GLU A 153 -16.93 -34.69 -16.18
N ILE A 154 -18.16 -34.60 -15.62
CA ILE A 154 -18.95 -33.36 -15.63
C ILE A 154 -18.67 -32.61 -14.34
N ILE A 155 -18.07 -31.42 -14.47
CA ILE A 155 -17.73 -30.55 -13.34
C ILE A 155 -18.71 -29.38 -13.28
N PRO A 156 -19.52 -29.26 -12.19
CA PRO A 156 -20.40 -28.12 -12.03
C PRO A 156 -19.62 -26.81 -11.93
N LEU A 157 -20.09 -25.79 -12.61
CA LEU A 157 -19.55 -24.44 -12.59
C LEU A 157 -20.57 -23.48 -11.95
N PRO A 158 -20.51 -23.21 -10.65
CA PRO A 158 -21.39 -22.24 -10.01
C PRO A 158 -21.14 -20.79 -10.43
N LEU A 159 -19.96 -20.53 -11.02
CA LEU A 159 -19.52 -19.23 -11.53
C LEU A 159 -19.01 -19.38 -12.97
N ALA A 160 -19.85 -19.94 -13.86
CA ALA A 160 -19.46 -20.24 -15.23
C ALA A 160 -19.04 -19.00 -16.04
N GLY A 161 -19.60 -17.82 -15.74
CA GLY A 161 -19.16 -16.56 -16.33
C GLY A 161 -17.66 -16.24 -16.11
N GLY A 162 -17.05 -16.84 -15.09
CA GLY A 162 -15.60 -16.79 -14.88
C GLY A 162 -14.78 -17.51 -15.95
N GLU A 163 -15.38 -18.44 -16.71
CA GLU A 163 -14.69 -19.07 -17.85
C GLU A 163 -14.43 -18.09 -19.00
N LEU A 164 -15.20 -17.00 -19.10
CA LEU A 164 -14.89 -15.90 -20.02
C LEU A 164 -13.56 -15.21 -19.64
N LEU A 165 -13.32 -15.05 -18.33
CA LEU A 165 -12.06 -14.48 -17.84
C LEU A 165 -10.89 -15.45 -18.02
N ARG A 166 -11.12 -16.76 -17.92
CA ARG A 166 -10.10 -17.77 -18.22
C ARG A 166 -9.77 -17.79 -19.72
N ALA A 167 -10.77 -17.64 -20.59
CA ALA A 167 -10.54 -17.47 -22.01
C ALA A 167 -9.72 -16.21 -22.30
N ALA A 168 -10.06 -15.09 -21.64
CA ALA A 168 -9.29 -13.86 -21.73
C ALA A 168 -7.84 -14.06 -21.22
N GLU A 169 -7.63 -14.83 -20.16
CA GLU A 169 -6.29 -15.17 -19.68
C GLU A 169 -5.46 -15.94 -20.71
N LEU A 170 -6.07 -16.93 -21.36
CA LEU A 170 -5.38 -17.70 -22.42
C LEU A 170 -4.92 -16.82 -23.59
N GLU A 171 -5.66 -15.74 -23.89
CA GLU A 171 -5.29 -14.81 -24.96
C GLU A 171 -4.35 -13.68 -24.49
N THR A 172 -4.50 -13.21 -23.26
CA THR A 172 -3.73 -12.08 -22.75
C THR A 172 -2.46 -12.49 -22.01
N GLY A 173 -2.43 -13.66 -21.40
CA GLY A 173 -1.34 -14.11 -20.52
C GLY A 173 -1.15 -13.21 -19.28
N ALA A 174 -2.19 -12.53 -18.81
CA ALA A 174 -2.07 -11.50 -17.79
C ALA A 174 -1.63 -12.07 -16.43
N ILE A 175 -2.13 -13.25 -16.03
CA ILE A 175 -1.72 -13.94 -14.81
C ILE A 175 -0.35 -14.58 -15.01
N ALA A 176 -0.09 -15.12 -16.19
CA ALA A 176 1.21 -15.69 -16.55
C ALA A 176 2.32 -14.61 -16.49
N ALA A 177 2.04 -13.38 -16.95
CA ALA A 177 2.96 -12.25 -16.83
C ALA A 177 3.30 -11.91 -15.37
N LEU A 178 2.31 -11.88 -14.47
CA LEU A 178 2.55 -11.73 -13.04
C LEU A 178 3.39 -12.86 -12.47
N THR A 179 3.09 -14.09 -12.87
CA THR A 179 3.81 -15.28 -12.42
C THR A 179 5.27 -15.24 -12.83
N GLY A 180 5.54 -14.87 -14.10
CA GLY A 180 6.88 -14.71 -14.64
C GLY A 180 7.68 -13.68 -13.85
N GLU A 181 7.09 -12.51 -13.57
CA GLU A 181 7.76 -11.45 -12.81
C GLU A 181 8.12 -11.88 -11.37
N VAL A 182 7.23 -12.62 -10.72
CA VAL A 182 7.50 -13.19 -9.39
C VAL A 182 8.66 -14.17 -9.41
N VAL A 183 8.78 -14.98 -10.46
CA VAL A 183 9.89 -15.94 -10.65
C VAL A 183 11.20 -15.20 -10.88
N VAL A 184 11.22 -14.19 -11.76
CA VAL A 184 12.41 -13.36 -12.04
C VAL A 184 12.92 -12.70 -10.76
N LEU A 185 12.04 -12.08 -10.01
CA LEU A 185 12.38 -11.48 -8.71
C LEU A 185 13.02 -12.47 -7.74
N ALA A 186 12.53 -13.71 -7.71
CA ALA A 186 13.08 -14.74 -6.83
C ALA A 186 14.45 -15.22 -7.28
N GLU A 187 14.71 -15.27 -8.58
CA GLU A 187 16.01 -15.61 -9.15
C GLU A 187 17.04 -14.51 -8.87
N GLU A 188 16.70 -13.23 -9.12
CA GLU A 188 17.54 -12.08 -8.78
C GLU A 188 17.89 -12.03 -7.28
N ALA A 189 16.93 -12.27 -6.41
CA ALA A 189 17.14 -12.31 -4.96
C ALA A 189 18.04 -13.48 -4.55
N LYS A 190 18.01 -14.61 -5.26
CA LYS A 190 18.88 -15.75 -5.03
C LYS A 190 20.32 -15.44 -5.46
N GLU A 191 20.51 -14.80 -6.60
CA GLU A 191 21.82 -14.39 -7.10
C GLU A 191 22.46 -13.35 -6.17
N ALA A 192 21.69 -12.35 -5.74
CA ALA A 192 22.13 -11.35 -4.78
C ALA A 192 22.51 -11.96 -3.42
N SER A 193 21.85 -13.04 -2.98
CA SER A 193 22.14 -13.73 -1.72
C SER A 193 23.40 -14.59 -1.78
N GLY A 194 23.85 -15.00 -2.96
CA GLY A 194 25.08 -15.76 -3.17
C GLY A 194 26.36 -14.97 -2.85
N SER A 195 26.26 -13.63 -2.76
CA SER A 195 27.40 -12.73 -2.51
C SER A 195 27.38 -12.02 -1.16
N ARG A 196 26.36 -12.20 -0.31
CA ARG A 196 26.23 -11.48 0.97
C ARG A 196 25.92 -12.41 2.13
N THR A 197 26.59 -12.16 3.26
CA THR A 197 26.32 -12.83 4.54
C THR A 197 24.88 -12.53 5.03
N PRO A 198 24.21 -13.48 5.73
CA PRO A 198 22.83 -13.33 6.22
C PRO A 198 22.56 -12.07 7.07
N GLN A 199 23.61 -11.48 7.64
CA GLN A 199 23.54 -10.31 8.50
C GLN A 199 23.24 -9.00 7.74
N ALA A 200 23.67 -8.88 6.47
CA ALA A 200 23.39 -7.71 5.63
C ALA A 200 21.93 -7.67 5.15
N ASP A 201 21.31 -8.83 4.95
CA ASP A 201 19.90 -8.95 4.60
C ASP A 201 18.96 -8.54 5.74
N LEU A 202 19.36 -8.77 7.00
CA LEU A 202 18.60 -8.38 8.18
C LEU A 202 18.56 -6.86 8.38
N ALA A 203 19.70 -6.18 8.20
CA ALA A 203 19.78 -4.72 8.28
C ALA A 203 18.95 -4.04 7.19
N HIS A 204 18.97 -4.56 5.97
CA HIS A 204 18.19 -4.02 4.85
C HIS A 204 16.67 -4.23 5.03
N ARG A 205 16.26 -5.31 5.69
CA ARG A 205 14.87 -5.57 6.05
C ARG A 205 14.35 -4.60 7.10
N ASP A 206 15.16 -4.26 8.10
CA ASP A 206 14.80 -3.30 9.14
C ASP A 206 14.63 -1.87 8.59
N GLU A 207 15.48 -1.45 7.67
CA GLU A 207 15.37 -0.15 7.01
C GLU A 207 14.14 -0.04 6.11
N LEU A 208 13.76 -1.10 5.43
CA LEU A 208 12.57 -1.16 4.59
C LEU A 208 11.29 -1.44 5.39
N GLY A 209 11.39 -1.79 6.69
CA GLY A 209 10.25 -1.96 7.60
C GLY A 209 9.27 -3.05 7.19
N HIS A 210 9.74 -4.14 6.61
CA HIS A 210 8.92 -5.19 6.01
C HIS A 210 8.48 -6.30 6.98
N PHE A 211 8.22 -6.00 8.24
CA PHE A 211 7.67 -7.01 9.15
C PHE A 211 6.15 -6.96 9.19
N THR A 212 5.52 -7.94 8.57
CA THR A 212 4.13 -8.30 8.82
C THR A 212 4.07 -9.06 10.15
N VAL A 213 3.86 -8.37 11.23
CA VAL A 213 3.47 -9.01 12.48
C VAL A 213 2.07 -9.57 12.29
N THR A 214 1.95 -10.89 12.15
CA THR A 214 0.66 -11.58 12.18
C THR A 214 0.07 -11.36 13.57
N TYR A 215 -0.85 -10.42 13.65
CA TYR A 215 -1.47 -10.03 14.91
C TYR A 215 -2.39 -11.15 15.39
N ASN A 216 -1.95 -11.89 16.39
CA ASN A 216 -2.77 -12.88 17.05
C ASN A 216 -3.72 -12.14 18.01
N ARG A 217 -4.98 -11.96 17.62
CA ARG A 217 -6.04 -11.21 18.34
C ARG A 217 -6.30 -11.67 19.78
N SER A 218 -5.73 -12.79 20.21
CA SER A 218 -6.01 -13.42 21.48
C SER A 218 -5.26 -12.86 22.70
N ARG A 219 -4.38 -11.86 22.54
CA ARG A 219 -3.61 -11.29 23.66
C ARG A 219 -3.72 -9.77 23.74
N ARG A 220 -4.93 -9.27 23.98
CA ARG A 220 -5.09 -7.97 24.64
C ARG A 220 -4.70 -8.14 26.11
N ARG A 221 -3.50 -7.77 26.51
CA ARG A 221 -3.15 -7.49 27.90
C ARG A 221 -2.53 -6.11 28.04
N LYS A 222 -2.99 -5.43 29.10
CA LYS A 222 -2.64 -4.09 29.55
C LYS A 222 -1.13 -3.94 29.78
N GLY A 223 -0.51 -2.87 29.28
CA GLY A 223 0.83 -2.45 29.64
C GLY A 223 1.61 -1.90 28.45
N GLY A 224 1.73 -0.58 28.35
CA GLY A 224 2.30 0.11 27.18
C GLY A 224 3.84 0.07 27.06
N VAL A 225 4.58 -0.62 27.95
CA VAL A 225 6.06 -0.63 27.96
C VAL A 225 6.64 -1.92 27.36
N GLU A 226 5.88 -2.99 27.31
CA GLU A 226 6.35 -4.28 26.76
C GLU A 226 6.24 -4.43 25.23
N ILE A 227 5.61 -3.48 24.54
CA ILE A 227 5.30 -3.63 23.10
C ILE A 227 6.57 -3.61 22.23
N ALA A 228 7.55 -2.79 22.54
CA ALA A 228 8.80 -2.70 21.77
C ALA A 228 9.67 -3.95 21.94
N GLY A 229 9.78 -4.48 23.18
CA GLY A 229 10.49 -5.74 23.44
C GLY A 229 9.76 -6.95 22.86
N TYR A 230 8.44 -6.95 22.90
CA TYR A 230 7.60 -8.01 22.34
C TYR A 230 7.62 -8.02 20.80
N LEU A 231 7.65 -6.86 20.16
CA LEU A 231 7.77 -6.73 18.70
C LEU A 231 9.13 -7.23 18.20
N ARG A 232 10.22 -6.95 18.94
CA ARG A 232 11.55 -7.50 18.66
C ARG A 232 11.58 -9.03 18.81
N SER A 233 11.08 -9.58 19.90
CA SER A 233 11.03 -11.03 20.15
C SER A 233 10.04 -11.75 19.22
N ALA A 234 8.98 -11.10 18.76
CA ALA A 234 8.05 -11.66 17.78
C ALA A 234 8.64 -11.63 16.36
N ALA A 235 9.42 -10.62 16.02
CA ALA A 235 10.20 -10.56 14.79
C ALA A 235 11.25 -11.68 14.77
N GLU A 236 12.07 -11.80 15.80
CA GLU A 236 13.09 -12.87 15.95
C GLU A 236 12.48 -14.27 15.90
N LYS A 237 11.28 -14.49 16.48
CA LYS A 237 10.56 -15.76 16.38
C LYS A 237 9.88 -16.00 15.03
N ALA A 238 9.54 -14.95 14.29
CA ALA A 238 9.00 -15.07 12.94
C ALA A 238 10.09 -15.40 11.92
N GLU A 239 11.34 -14.96 12.14
CA GLU A 239 12.50 -15.26 11.29
C GLU A 239 12.73 -16.75 11.08
N GLY A 240 12.45 -17.60 12.08
CA GLY A 240 12.54 -19.06 11.95
C GLY A 240 11.37 -19.74 11.20
N ARG A 241 10.31 -18.99 10.83
CA ARG A 241 9.06 -19.55 10.28
C ARG A 241 8.64 -19.04 8.92
N VAL A 242 9.21 -17.93 8.44
CA VAL A 242 8.94 -17.42 7.10
C VAL A 242 10.03 -18.00 6.20
N PRO A 243 9.68 -18.83 5.19
CA PRO A 243 10.64 -19.23 4.18
C PRO A 243 11.26 -17.98 3.59
N SER A 244 12.58 -17.98 3.34
CA SER A 244 13.17 -16.90 2.56
C SER A 244 12.40 -16.77 1.24
N TRP A 245 12.16 -15.57 0.77
CA TRP A 245 11.35 -15.31 -0.42
C TRP A 245 11.75 -16.16 -1.64
N PRO A 246 13.03 -16.27 -2.02
CA PRO A 246 13.42 -17.12 -3.14
C PRO A 246 13.10 -18.59 -2.91
N ARG A 247 13.25 -19.07 -1.68
CA ARG A 247 12.90 -20.44 -1.30
C ARG A 247 11.39 -20.67 -1.36
N PHE A 248 10.58 -19.69 -0.95
CA PHE A 248 9.13 -19.76 -1.05
C PHE A 248 8.69 -19.94 -2.51
N VAL A 249 9.22 -19.14 -3.44
CA VAL A 249 8.89 -19.25 -4.87
C VAL A 249 9.34 -20.59 -5.45
N HIS A 250 10.55 -21.04 -5.12
CA HIS A 250 11.05 -22.32 -5.58
C HIS A 250 10.20 -23.50 -5.07
N GLU A 251 9.84 -23.51 -3.77
CA GLU A 251 9.02 -24.58 -3.17
C GLU A 251 7.57 -24.56 -3.70
N HIS A 252 7.09 -23.45 -4.27
CA HIS A 252 5.70 -23.27 -4.70
C HIS A 252 5.57 -22.92 -6.19
N ARG A 253 6.60 -23.09 -6.99
CA ARG A 253 6.62 -22.69 -8.42
C ARG A 253 5.43 -23.25 -9.20
N GLU A 254 5.13 -24.54 -9.04
CA GLU A 254 4.02 -25.24 -9.73
C GLU A 254 2.63 -24.75 -9.28
N THR A 255 2.53 -24.11 -8.13
CA THR A 255 1.28 -23.65 -7.54
C THR A 255 1.17 -22.15 -7.46
N LEU A 256 2.15 -21.42 -8.01
CA LEU A 256 2.21 -19.96 -7.93
C LEU A 256 1.13 -19.32 -8.82
N GLU A 257 1.04 -19.74 -10.08
CA GLU A 257 0.05 -19.25 -11.03
C GLU A 257 -1.39 -19.49 -10.56
N PRO A 258 -1.80 -20.70 -10.13
CA PRO A 258 -3.13 -20.90 -9.55
C PRO A 258 -3.43 -20.03 -8.32
N LYS A 259 -2.42 -19.73 -7.50
CA LYS A 259 -2.60 -18.82 -6.35
C LYS A 259 -2.78 -17.37 -6.79
N LEU A 260 -2.03 -16.93 -7.81
CA LEU A 260 -2.20 -15.61 -8.40
C LEU A 260 -3.54 -15.49 -9.13
N ALA A 261 -3.99 -16.52 -9.83
CA ALA A 261 -5.32 -16.58 -10.42
C ALA A 261 -6.41 -16.44 -9.36
N MET A 262 -6.30 -17.19 -8.26
CA MET A 262 -7.24 -17.06 -7.14
C MET A 262 -7.21 -15.68 -6.51
N LEU A 263 -6.03 -15.06 -6.39
CA LEU A 263 -5.89 -13.68 -5.91
C LEU A 263 -6.57 -12.68 -6.86
N THR A 264 -6.42 -12.87 -8.15
CA THR A 264 -6.99 -12.04 -9.22
C THR A 264 -8.52 -12.14 -9.22
N TYR A 265 -9.09 -13.32 -9.09
CA TYR A 265 -10.55 -13.52 -9.10
C TYR A 265 -11.21 -13.27 -7.74
N ALA A 266 -10.47 -13.25 -6.65
CA ALA A 266 -11.00 -13.04 -5.31
C ALA A 266 -11.89 -11.80 -5.14
N PRO A 267 -11.61 -10.64 -5.77
CA PRO A 267 -12.48 -9.48 -5.70
C PRO A 267 -13.89 -9.72 -6.21
N LEU A 268 -14.04 -10.52 -7.26
CA LEU A 268 -15.33 -10.81 -7.92
C LEU A 268 -16.22 -11.69 -7.03
N VAL A 269 -15.62 -12.64 -6.32
CA VAL A 269 -16.33 -13.59 -5.46
C VAL A 269 -16.64 -12.99 -4.10
N SER A 270 -15.66 -12.32 -3.49
CA SER A 270 -15.79 -11.79 -2.13
C SER A 270 -16.52 -10.45 -2.07
N GLY A 271 -16.76 -9.81 -3.21
CA GLY A 271 -17.26 -8.45 -3.25
C GLY A 271 -16.39 -7.52 -2.38
N THR A 272 -17.01 -6.69 -1.57
CA THR A 272 -16.33 -5.70 -0.72
C THR A 272 -15.82 -6.25 0.62
N LYS A 273 -16.08 -7.53 0.94
CA LYS A 273 -15.93 -8.08 2.31
C LYS A 273 -14.53 -8.57 2.69
N GLY A 274 -13.53 -8.46 1.83
CA GLY A 274 -12.15 -8.85 2.12
C GLY A 274 -11.90 -10.36 2.17
N TRP A 275 -10.66 -10.77 2.48
CA TRP A 275 -10.21 -12.17 2.49
C TRP A 275 -11.06 -13.13 3.33
N ASN A 276 -11.64 -12.64 4.44
CA ASN A 276 -12.46 -13.47 5.30
C ASN A 276 -13.77 -13.89 4.65
N ALA A 277 -14.24 -13.16 3.64
CA ALA A 277 -15.44 -13.51 2.89
C ALA A 277 -15.21 -14.72 1.97
N LEU A 278 -13.97 -14.98 1.55
CA LEU A 278 -13.61 -16.20 0.85
C LEU A 278 -13.84 -17.46 1.71
N ARG A 279 -13.92 -17.36 3.03
CA ARG A 279 -14.31 -18.47 3.92
C ARG A 279 -15.80 -18.77 3.87
N ALA A 280 -16.63 -17.77 3.59
CA ALA A 280 -18.08 -17.94 3.50
C ALA A 280 -18.53 -18.30 2.07
N THR A 281 -17.69 -18.00 1.07
CA THR A 281 -17.88 -18.46 -0.28
C THR A 281 -17.31 -19.86 -0.34
N GLU A 282 -18.12 -20.85 -0.59
CA GLU A 282 -17.64 -22.22 -0.76
C GLU A 282 -16.47 -22.22 -1.72
N ALA A 283 -15.35 -22.78 -1.29
CA ALA A 283 -14.15 -22.92 -2.13
C ALA A 283 -14.48 -23.63 -3.47
N ALA A 284 -15.60 -24.34 -3.51
CA ALA A 284 -16.20 -24.96 -4.68
C ALA A 284 -16.45 -23.99 -5.84
N GLY A 285 -16.75 -22.70 -5.60
CA GLY A 285 -16.99 -21.74 -6.67
C GLY A 285 -15.73 -21.33 -7.42
N LEU A 286 -14.59 -21.22 -6.72
CA LEU A 286 -13.29 -20.86 -7.33
C LEU A 286 -12.47 -22.07 -7.77
N LEU A 287 -12.67 -23.23 -7.15
CA LEU A 287 -11.95 -24.44 -7.50
C LEU A 287 -12.06 -24.81 -8.99
N PRO A 288 -13.23 -24.81 -9.61
CA PRO A 288 -13.34 -25.09 -11.03
C PRO A 288 -12.63 -24.05 -11.90
N LEU A 289 -12.57 -22.77 -11.46
CA LEU A 289 -11.93 -21.69 -12.22
C LEU A 289 -10.41 -21.72 -12.11
N THR A 290 -9.86 -22.01 -10.94
CA THR A 290 -8.43 -21.91 -10.67
C THR A 290 -7.72 -23.26 -10.65
N GLY A 291 -8.48 -24.36 -10.71
CA GLY A 291 -7.96 -25.72 -10.58
C GLY A 291 -7.57 -26.12 -9.16
N PHE A 292 -7.54 -25.18 -8.22
CA PHE A 292 -7.13 -25.41 -6.82
C PHE A 292 -7.95 -24.56 -5.85
N ALA A 293 -8.27 -25.12 -4.69
CA ALA A 293 -8.86 -24.41 -3.58
C ALA A 293 -7.77 -24.05 -2.55
N TYR A 294 -7.50 -22.76 -2.38
CA TYR A 294 -6.60 -22.28 -1.35
C TYR A 294 -7.34 -21.61 -0.22
N MET A 295 -6.92 -21.91 1.00
CA MET A 295 -7.43 -21.22 2.18
C MET A 295 -7.04 -19.75 2.15
N PRO A 296 -7.90 -18.82 2.61
CA PRO A 296 -7.57 -17.39 2.71
C PRO A 296 -6.25 -17.11 3.42
N SER A 297 -5.88 -17.96 4.41
CA SER A 297 -4.60 -17.88 5.10
C SER A 297 -3.39 -18.17 4.19
N THR A 298 -3.55 -19.04 3.19
CA THR A 298 -2.49 -19.33 2.21
C THR A 298 -2.26 -18.13 1.29
N LEU A 299 -3.35 -17.52 0.79
CA LEU A 299 -3.27 -16.30 -0.02
C LEU A 299 -2.69 -15.13 0.79
N ALA A 300 -3.10 -14.97 2.05
CA ALA A 300 -2.54 -13.95 2.93
C ALA A 300 -1.03 -14.13 3.17
N LYS A 301 -0.55 -15.37 3.32
CA LYS A 301 0.89 -15.66 3.44
C LYS A 301 1.63 -15.34 2.16
N MET A 302 1.09 -15.73 1.01
CA MET A 302 1.68 -15.41 -0.29
C MET A 302 1.77 -13.91 -0.52
N THR A 303 0.66 -13.19 -0.36
CA THR A 303 0.65 -11.73 -0.56
C THR A 303 1.58 -10.99 0.41
N SER A 304 1.68 -11.48 1.66
CA SER A 304 2.65 -10.94 2.62
C SER A 304 4.09 -11.21 2.19
N ALA A 305 4.39 -12.40 1.68
CA ALA A 305 5.72 -12.72 1.16
C ALA A 305 6.08 -11.84 -0.04
N LEU A 306 5.14 -11.64 -0.97
CA LEU A 306 5.30 -10.72 -2.12
C LEU A 306 5.50 -9.25 -1.67
N ALA A 307 4.76 -8.80 -0.66
CA ALA A 307 4.92 -7.47 -0.11
C ALA A 307 6.31 -7.27 0.54
N ILE A 308 6.76 -8.27 1.33
CA ILE A 308 8.07 -8.26 2.00
C ILE A 308 9.22 -8.24 0.98
N SER A 309 9.08 -8.95 -0.13
CA SER A 309 10.10 -8.97 -1.19
C SER A 309 10.17 -7.67 -2.00
N GLY A 310 9.26 -6.71 -1.79
CA GLY A 310 9.18 -5.51 -2.61
C GLY A 310 8.60 -5.75 -4.00
N ALA A 311 7.92 -6.88 -4.23
CA ALA A 311 7.37 -7.24 -5.55
C ALA A 311 6.29 -6.28 -6.06
N GLY A 312 5.61 -5.56 -5.17
CA GLY A 312 4.45 -4.74 -5.53
C GLY A 312 4.66 -3.79 -6.71
N PRO A 313 5.67 -2.91 -6.72
CA PRO A 313 5.94 -2.00 -7.83
C PRO A 313 6.22 -2.73 -9.14
N ARG A 314 6.99 -3.82 -9.13
CA ARG A 314 7.31 -4.61 -10.32
C ARG A 314 6.09 -5.34 -10.87
N LEU A 315 5.23 -5.86 -10.00
CA LEU A 315 3.97 -6.45 -10.42
C LEU A 315 3.04 -5.40 -11.06
N LEU A 316 2.99 -4.19 -10.51
CA LEU A 316 2.24 -3.08 -11.12
C LEU A 316 2.81 -2.70 -12.49
N GLU A 317 4.12 -2.74 -12.64
CA GLU A 317 4.79 -2.52 -13.91
C GLU A 317 4.47 -3.62 -14.94
N ALA A 318 4.54 -4.89 -14.55
CA ALA A 318 4.20 -6.02 -15.41
C ALA A 318 2.75 -5.95 -15.90
N VAL A 319 1.83 -5.57 -15.02
CA VAL A 319 0.42 -5.33 -15.38
C VAL A 319 0.31 -4.20 -16.40
N GLY A 320 0.95 -3.07 -16.16
CA GLY A 320 0.92 -1.93 -17.08
C GLY A 320 1.46 -2.28 -18.47
N LYS A 321 2.60 -2.97 -18.54
CA LYS A 321 3.17 -3.49 -19.78
C LYS A 321 2.22 -4.44 -20.52
N ASN A 322 1.59 -5.36 -19.78
CA ASN A 322 0.66 -6.31 -20.41
C ASN A 322 -0.63 -5.61 -20.88
N TRP A 323 -1.17 -4.68 -20.14
CA TRP A 323 -2.28 -3.85 -20.59
C TRP A 323 -1.95 -3.12 -21.88
N HIS A 324 -0.78 -2.49 -21.94
CA HIS A 324 -0.33 -1.74 -23.10
C HIS A 324 -0.15 -2.66 -24.31
N ARG A 325 0.52 -3.81 -24.14
CA ARG A 325 0.67 -4.82 -25.20
C ARG A 325 -0.68 -5.28 -25.75
N VAL A 326 -1.61 -5.64 -24.88
CA VAL A 326 -2.96 -6.09 -25.30
C VAL A 326 -3.70 -4.97 -26.02
N ALA A 327 -3.61 -3.72 -25.55
CA ALA A 327 -4.25 -2.58 -26.19
C ALA A 327 -3.69 -2.33 -27.60
N GLN A 328 -2.37 -2.42 -27.78
CA GLN A 328 -1.72 -2.28 -29.09
C GLN A 328 -2.08 -3.41 -30.05
N GLU A 329 -2.01 -4.67 -29.57
CA GLU A 329 -2.23 -5.84 -30.43
C GLU A 329 -3.70 -6.04 -30.85
N ARG A 330 -4.65 -5.60 -30.00
CA ARG A 330 -6.06 -5.95 -30.16
C ARG A 330 -6.98 -4.79 -30.44
N TRP A 331 -6.65 -3.59 -29.95
CA TRP A 331 -7.61 -2.49 -30.00
C TRP A 331 -7.19 -1.33 -30.89
N ASP A 332 -6.02 -1.42 -31.51
CA ASP A 332 -5.44 -0.48 -32.48
C ASP A 332 -6.05 0.95 -32.39
N GLU A 333 -5.74 1.65 -31.31
CA GLU A 333 -6.27 3.00 -31.04
C GLU A 333 -5.20 4.07 -31.33
N PRO A 334 -5.06 4.52 -32.58
CA PRO A 334 -3.94 5.40 -32.98
C PRO A 334 -3.92 6.75 -32.25
N GLY A 335 -5.08 7.26 -31.81
CA GLY A 335 -5.17 8.52 -31.06
C GLY A 335 -4.90 8.39 -29.56
N ALA A 336 -4.95 7.16 -29.02
CA ALA A 336 -4.86 6.89 -27.59
C ALA A 336 -3.48 7.19 -26.98
N MET A 337 -2.46 7.30 -27.81
CA MET A 337 -1.07 7.47 -27.40
C MET A 337 -0.63 8.93 -27.30
N ALA A 338 -1.47 9.90 -27.70
CA ALA A 338 -1.09 11.31 -27.77
C ALA A 338 -0.98 12.00 -26.39
N ALA A 339 -1.63 11.47 -25.36
CA ALA A 339 -1.66 12.06 -24.03
C ALA A 339 -1.54 11.03 -22.92
N LEU A 340 -1.00 11.48 -21.77
CA LEU A 340 -1.01 10.77 -20.50
C LEU A 340 -1.92 11.50 -19.51
N TYR A 341 -2.84 10.77 -18.93
CA TYR A 341 -3.76 11.27 -17.92
C TYR A 341 -3.32 10.82 -16.54
N VAL A 342 -3.01 11.77 -15.67
CA VAL A 342 -2.50 11.49 -14.33
C VAL A 342 -3.50 11.92 -13.29
N ASP A 343 -3.85 11.01 -12.38
CA ASP A 343 -4.79 11.32 -11.29
C ASP A 343 -4.55 10.44 -10.06
N ASN A 344 -5.02 10.93 -8.93
CA ASN A 344 -4.97 10.26 -7.65
C ASN A 344 -6.31 9.63 -7.29
N GLN A 345 -6.34 8.33 -7.04
CA GLN A 345 -7.47 7.63 -6.43
C GLN A 345 -7.21 7.42 -4.94
N ILE A 346 -8.03 7.99 -4.09
CA ILE A 346 -7.90 7.87 -2.64
C ILE A 346 -8.82 6.77 -2.13
N LYS A 347 -8.23 5.71 -1.56
CA LYS A 347 -8.92 4.59 -0.91
C LYS A 347 -9.15 4.89 0.55
N ALA A 348 -10.38 4.87 1.01
CA ALA A 348 -10.72 4.94 2.43
C ALA A 348 -10.28 3.67 3.16
N VAL A 349 -9.67 3.82 4.34
CA VAL A 349 -9.32 2.71 5.21
C VAL A 349 -10.10 2.83 6.51
N TRP A 350 -11.01 1.90 6.72
CA TRP A 350 -11.83 1.83 7.93
C TRP A 350 -11.03 1.16 9.05
N SER A 351 -10.31 1.97 9.81
CA SER A 351 -9.47 1.51 10.91
C SER A 351 -9.60 2.43 12.12
N SER A 352 -9.64 1.85 13.30
CA SER A 352 -9.53 2.57 14.57
C SER A 352 -8.06 2.81 14.98
N LEU A 353 -7.11 2.35 14.17
CA LEU A 353 -5.70 2.52 14.43
C LEU A 353 -5.27 3.92 14.03
N PHE A 354 -4.34 4.51 14.80
CA PHE A 354 -3.73 5.77 14.42
C PHE A 354 -2.81 5.54 13.21
N THR A 355 -3.23 6.07 12.05
CA THR A 355 -2.51 5.96 10.77
C THR A 355 -2.44 7.32 10.10
N GLN A 356 -1.64 7.42 9.05
CA GLN A 356 -1.67 8.61 8.19
C GLN A 356 -3.07 8.77 7.59
N SER A 357 -3.62 9.96 7.77
CA SER A 357 -4.97 10.29 7.32
C SER A 357 -4.92 11.38 6.26
N GLY A 358 -5.93 11.39 5.41
CA GLY A 358 -6.11 12.41 4.39
C GLY A 358 -7.59 12.64 4.10
N LYS A 359 -7.89 13.66 3.31
CA LYS A 359 -9.26 13.94 2.88
C LYS A 359 -9.67 12.94 1.79
N VAL A 360 -10.61 12.08 2.11
CA VAL A 360 -11.28 11.19 1.17
C VAL A 360 -12.45 11.96 0.56
N SER A 361 -12.24 12.55 -0.62
CA SER A 361 -13.20 13.47 -1.26
C SER A 361 -14.57 12.85 -1.45
N ARG A 362 -14.64 11.59 -1.88
CA ARG A 362 -15.90 10.83 -2.06
C ARG A 362 -16.76 10.76 -0.79
N LEU A 363 -16.12 10.72 0.38
CA LEU A 363 -16.81 10.65 1.67
C LEU A 363 -16.85 12.01 2.38
N ASN A 364 -16.24 13.03 1.80
CA ASN A 364 -16.02 14.35 2.40
C ASN A 364 -15.49 14.29 3.86
N ARG A 365 -14.58 13.35 4.13
CA ARG A 365 -14.08 13.02 5.47
C ARG A 365 -12.56 12.94 5.50
N VAL A 366 -11.95 13.42 6.60
CA VAL A 366 -10.55 13.13 6.90
C VAL A 366 -10.48 11.82 7.67
N MET A 367 -9.81 10.82 7.12
CA MET A 367 -9.71 9.49 7.71
C MET A 367 -8.46 8.77 7.19
N PRO A 368 -8.06 7.65 7.81
CA PRO A 368 -6.99 6.82 7.28
C PRO A 368 -7.25 6.46 5.81
N CYS A 369 -6.23 6.63 4.97
CA CYS A 369 -6.38 6.39 3.54
C CYS A 369 -5.07 5.96 2.88
N ILE A 370 -5.21 5.38 1.70
CA ILE A 370 -4.12 5.07 0.77
C ILE A 370 -4.39 5.84 -0.51
N THR A 371 -3.37 6.47 -1.06
CA THR A 371 -3.43 7.13 -2.35
C THR A 371 -2.80 6.23 -3.40
N ASN A 372 -3.55 5.93 -4.44
CA ASN A 372 -3.03 5.35 -5.68
C ASN A 372 -2.93 6.45 -6.72
N THR A 373 -1.75 6.67 -7.24
CA THR A 373 -1.55 7.54 -8.40
C THR A 373 -1.54 6.67 -9.64
N PHE A 374 -2.41 6.96 -10.59
CA PHE A 374 -2.48 6.28 -11.88
C PHE A 374 -2.02 7.18 -13.01
N VAL A 375 -1.32 6.58 -13.97
CA VAL A 375 -1.02 7.17 -15.28
C VAL A 375 -1.74 6.33 -16.33
N HIS A 376 -2.71 6.92 -17.02
CA HIS A 376 -3.47 6.28 -18.08
C HIS A 376 -3.07 6.84 -19.45
N THR A 377 -3.14 6.00 -20.48
CA THR A 377 -3.09 6.47 -21.88
C THR A 377 -4.37 7.20 -22.27
N GLY A 378 -4.38 7.82 -23.45
CA GLY A 378 -5.58 8.39 -24.06
C GLY A 378 -6.73 7.40 -24.27
N ALA A 379 -6.45 6.12 -24.33
CA ALA A 379 -7.46 5.05 -24.37
C ALA A 379 -8.01 4.62 -23.00
N GLY A 380 -7.48 5.19 -21.90
CA GLY A 380 -7.84 4.79 -20.54
C GLY A 380 -7.07 3.57 -20.03
N THR A 381 -6.09 3.08 -20.78
CA THR A 381 -5.22 1.98 -20.35
C THR A 381 -4.34 2.41 -19.18
N PRO A 382 -4.39 1.74 -18.02
CA PRO A 382 -3.53 2.06 -16.88
C PRO A 382 -2.10 1.55 -17.12
N LEU A 383 -1.20 2.45 -17.49
CA LEU A 383 0.22 2.14 -17.73
C LEU A 383 1.01 1.94 -16.47
N MET A 384 0.66 2.71 -15.46
CA MET A 384 1.44 2.79 -14.24
C MET A 384 0.52 3.09 -13.06
N ALA A 385 0.83 2.48 -11.94
CA ALA A 385 0.22 2.80 -10.65
C ALA A 385 1.29 2.90 -9.57
N SER A 386 1.16 3.87 -8.68
CA SER A 386 2.00 4.04 -7.49
C SER A 386 1.12 4.12 -6.25
N VAL A 387 1.50 3.40 -5.19
CA VAL A 387 0.72 3.28 -3.96
C VAL A 387 1.43 3.99 -2.82
N GLN A 388 0.73 4.86 -2.10
CA GLN A 388 1.28 5.62 -0.98
C GLN A 388 0.29 5.66 0.20
N SER A 389 0.82 5.75 1.42
CA SER A 389 0.01 5.89 2.64
C SER A 389 -0.40 7.34 2.86
N GLY A 390 -1.64 7.56 3.24
CA GLY A 390 -2.21 8.89 3.45
C GLY A 390 -2.50 9.62 2.14
N THR A 391 -2.64 10.94 2.22
CA THR A 391 -2.76 11.80 1.03
C THR A 391 -1.36 12.15 0.54
N ALA A 392 -1.03 11.69 -0.64
CA ALA A 392 0.24 12.01 -1.28
C ALA A 392 0.03 13.12 -2.31
N PRO A 393 0.71 14.28 -2.16
CA PRO A 393 0.68 15.30 -3.19
C PRO A 393 1.34 14.78 -4.46
N LEU A 394 0.71 15.01 -5.61
CA LEU A 394 1.21 14.55 -6.90
C LEU A 394 2.37 15.42 -7.39
N ALA A 395 2.33 16.72 -7.04
CA ALA A 395 3.26 17.74 -7.49
C ALA A 395 4.75 17.37 -7.46
N PRO A 396 5.33 16.86 -6.34
CA PRO A 396 6.77 16.63 -6.26
C PRO A 396 7.28 15.48 -7.13
N ARG A 397 6.38 14.61 -7.61
CA ARG A 397 6.72 13.36 -8.30
C ARG A 397 6.24 13.32 -9.74
N LEU A 398 5.47 14.28 -10.18
CA LEU A 398 4.77 14.23 -11.46
C LEU A 398 5.73 14.07 -12.65
N VAL A 399 6.82 14.83 -12.67
CA VAL A 399 7.80 14.77 -13.76
C VAL A 399 8.46 13.40 -13.87
N GLU A 400 8.85 12.81 -12.73
CA GLU A 400 9.45 11.48 -12.67
C GLU A 400 8.45 10.41 -13.10
N LEU A 401 7.22 10.47 -12.60
CA LEU A 401 6.15 9.53 -12.98
C LEU A 401 5.87 9.55 -14.49
N VAL A 402 5.89 10.75 -15.10
CA VAL A 402 5.70 10.88 -16.55
C VAL A 402 6.86 10.28 -17.31
N LYS A 403 8.10 10.55 -16.91
CA LYS A 403 9.30 9.96 -17.54
C LYS A 403 9.30 8.43 -17.43
N GLU A 404 8.95 7.90 -16.25
CA GLU A 404 8.82 6.45 -16.06
C GLU A 404 7.72 5.85 -16.93
N ALA A 405 6.57 6.52 -17.09
CA ALA A 405 5.49 6.08 -17.95
C ALA A 405 5.87 6.10 -19.44
N GLU A 406 6.53 7.16 -19.90
CA GLU A 406 7.01 7.27 -21.28
C GLU A 406 8.07 6.23 -21.61
N ALA A 407 9.00 5.95 -20.67
CA ALA A 407 10.01 4.90 -20.84
C ALA A 407 9.41 3.49 -20.99
N LYS A 408 8.19 3.27 -20.49
CA LYS A 408 7.47 2.00 -20.62
C LYS A 408 6.75 1.86 -21.97
N LEU A 409 6.49 2.97 -22.64
CA LEU A 409 5.84 2.97 -23.95
C LEU A 409 6.87 2.74 -25.06
N ASP A 410 7.61 3.75 -25.42
CA ASP A 410 8.59 3.70 -26.52
C ASP A 410 9.76 4.67 -26.34
N GLY A 411 9.84 5.28 -25.15
CA GLY A 411 11.00 6.03 -24.65
C GLY A 411 11.27 7.40 -25.28
N GLU A 412 10.99 7.56 -26.57
CA GLU A 412 11.41 8.76 -27.32
C GLU A 412 10.29 9.80 -27.53
N VAL A 413 9.04 9.38 -27.47
CA VAL A 413 7.89 10.26 -27.76
C VAL A 413 7.44 10.97 -26.50
N ARG A 414 7.62 12.29 -26.45
CA ARG A 414 7.07 13.14 -25.39
C ARG A 414 5.58 13.35 -25.60
N ARG A 415 4.78 12.96 -24.61
CA ARG A 415 3.33 13.07 -24.68
C ARG A 415 2.81 14.26 -23.89
N ALA A 416 1.67 14.79 -24.29
CA ALA A 416 0.97 15.80 -23.50
C ALA A 416 0.50 15.16 -22.18
N VAL A 417 0.71 15.85 -21.06
CA VAL A 417 0.26 15.43 -19.75
C VAL A 417 -0.98 16.22 -19.35
N VAL A 418 -2.03 15.52 -19.06
CA VAL A 418 -3.30 16.10 -18.60
C VAL A 418 -3.52 15.71 -17.13
N ILE A 419 -3.67 16.70 -16.30
CA ILE A 419 -3.80 16.53 -14.85
C ILE A 419 -4.87 17.48 -14.31
N ASP A 420 -5.40 17.16 -13.14
CA ASP A 420 -6.32 18.05 -12.43
C ASP A 420 -5.62 19.33 -11.93
N ALA A 421 -6.34 20.16 -11.20
CA ALA A 421 -5.82 21.42 -10.69
C ALA A 421 -4.65 21.30 -9.68
N GLU A 422 -4.23 20.09 -9.31
CA GLU A 422 -2.97 19.90 -8.56
C GLU A 422 -1.76 20.22 -9.42
N GLY A 423 -1.86 20.06 -10.74
CA GLY A 423 -0.83 20.42 -11.71
C GLY A 423 -0.58 21.93 -11.87
N SER A 424 -1.49 22.78 -11.41
CA SER A 424 -1.39 24.24 -11.57
C SER A 424 -0.43 24.93 -10.55
N THR A 425 0.52 24.20 -9.98
CA THR A 425 1.55 24.80 -9.11
C THR A 425 2.70 25.34 -9.94
N PHE A 426 3.30 26.46 -9.49
CA PHE A 426 4.40 27.12 -10.18
C PHE A 426 5.55 26.13 -10.50
N ASP A 427 5.99 25.37 -9.52
CA ASP A 427 7.14 24.46 -9.66
C ASP A 427 6.91 23.36 -10.69
N ILE A 428 5.70 22.80 -10.80
CA ILE A 428 5.34 21.82 -11.84
C ILE A 428 5.38 22.47 -13.21
N LEU A 429 4.67 23.59 -13.37
CA LEU A 429 4.58 24.29 -14.65
C LEU A 429 5.96 24.74 -15.13
N GLU A 430 6.80 25.25 -14.21
CA GLU A 430 8.18 25.63 -14.52
C GLU A 430 9.02 24.41 -14.93
N ALA A 431 8.88 23.28 -14.25
CA ALA A 431 9.62 22.06 -14.58
C ALA A 431 9.23 21.53 -15.98
N PHE A 432 7.93 21.53 -16.30
CA PHE A 432 7.46 21.13 -17.63
C PHE A 432 7.92 22.08 -18.74
N ALA A 433 7.87 23.40 -18.49
CA ALA A 433 8.35 24.40 -19.42
C ALA A 433 9.86 24.29 -19.69
N LYS A 434 10.68 24.11 -18.65
CA LYS A 434 12.14 23.92 -18.76
C LYS A 434 12.51 22.65 -19.54
N GLU A 435 11.73 21.58 -19.39
CA GLU A 435 11.98 20.33 -20.12
C GLU A 435 11.36 20.32 -21.53
N GLY A 436 10.69 21.40 -21.96
CA GLY A 436 9.97 21.44 -23.23
C GLY A 436 8.87 20.37 -23.32
N ARG A 437 8.15 20.11 -22.21
CA ARG A 437 7.06 19.14 -22.12
C ARG A 437 5.71 19.83 -22.11
N VAL A 438 4.72 19.18 -22.69
CA VAL A 438 3.35 19.69 -22.72
C VAL A 438 2.63 19.25 -21.46
N ILE A 439 2.04 20.22 -20.74
CA ILE A 439 1.08 19.98 -19.67
C ILE A 439 -0.18 20.79 -19.92
N VAL A 440 -1.33 20.21 -19.58
CA VAL A 440 -2.64 20.88 -19.58
C VAL A 440 -3.28 20.65 -18.21
N THR A 441 -3.58 21.72 -17.49
CA THR A 441 -4.13 21.69 -16.14
C THR A 441 -5.08 22.85 -15.89
N PRO A 442 -6.22 22.66 -15.20
CA PRO A 442 -7.09 23.76 -14.86
C PRO A 442 -6.52 24.62 -13.73
N LEU A 443 -6.67 25.89 -13.85
CA LEU A 443 -6.33 26.85 -12.82
C LEU A 443 -7.38 26.83 -11.70
N ARG A 444 -6.96 26.70 -10.44
CA ARG A 444 -7.82 27.01 -9.28
C ARG A 444 -7.66 28.46 -8.88
N PRO A 445 -8.73 29.30 -8.95
CA PRO A 445 -8.64 30.72 -8.60
C PRO A 445 -8.07 30.98 -7.20
N SER A 446 -8.39 30.09 -6.24
CA SER A 446 -7.89 30.18 -4.86
C SER A 446 -6.39 29.85 -4.70
N ARG A 447 -5.76 29.21 -5.68
CA ARG A 447 -4.35 28.83 -5.67
C ARG A 447 -3.42 29.69 -6.51
N ALA A 448 -3.97 30.62 -7.27
CA ALA A 448 -3.19 31.49 -8.15
C ALA A 448 -3.34 32.99 -7.84
N PRO A 449 -3.11 33.45 -6.61
CA PRO A 449 -2.99 34.89 -6.37
C PRO A 449 -1.69 35.34 -7.04
N GLY A 450 -1.79 36.21 -8.06
CA GLY A 450 -0.67 36.71 -8.86
C GLY A 450 -0.63 36.16 -10.29
N LEU A 451 -1.74 35.59 -10.79
CA LEU A 451 -1.92 35.28 -12.19
C LEU A 451 -2.38 36.53 -12.95
N GLU A 452 -1.61 36.91 -13.91
CA GLU A 452 -1.99 37.97 -14.88
C GLU A 452 -2.34 37.29 -16.21
N LEU A 453 -3.57 37.50 -16.68
CA LEU A 453 -4.03 37.02 -17.99
C LEU A 453 -3.82 38.13 -19.02
N ALA A 454 -3.07 37.83 -20.04
CA ALA A 454 -2.88 38.72 -21.19
C ALA A 454 -3.49 38.09 -22.45
N TYR A 455 -4.04 38.94 -23.30
CA TYR A 455 -4.63 38.49 -24.55
C TYR A 455 -3.97 39.28 -25.70
N SER A 456 -3.59 38.56 -26.75
CA SER A 456 -3.10 39.21 -27.98
C SER A 456 -4.22 40.05 -28.59
N LYS A 457 -3.82 41.19 -29.26
CA LYS A 457 -4.73 42.04 -30.04
C LYS A 457 -5.51 41.16 -31.03
N GLY A 458 -6.84 41.25 -31.01
CA GLY A 458 -7.71 40.44 -31.89
C GLY A 458 -8.09 39.07 -31.35
N SER A 459 -7.63 38.71 -30.15
CA SER A 459 -8.08 37.50 -29.50
C SER A 459 -9.52 37.67 -28.99
N TYR A 460 -10.42 36.89 -29.49
CA TYR A 460 -11.83 36.85 -29.07
C TYR A 460 -12.28 35.43 -28.86
N PHE A 461 -13.43 35.27 -28.21
CA PHE A 461 -14.08 33.96 -28.04
C PHE A 461 -14.56 33.45 -29.41
N ARG A 462 -14.25 32.18 -29.70
CA ARG A 462 -14.68 31.48 -30.91
C ARG A 462 -15.49 30.25 -30.52
N PRO A 463 -16.47 29.86 -31.33
CA PRO A 463 -17.18 28.60 -31.11
C PRO A 463 -16.22 27.42 -30.97
N TYR A 464 -16.43 26.63 -29.92
CA TYR A 464 -15.53 25.49 -29.60
C TYR A 464 -16.27 24.15 -29.64
N ARG A 465 -17.28 24.02 -28.81
CA ARG A 465 -18.21 22.88 -28.79
C ARG A 465 -19.63 23.43 -28.91
N GLU A 466 -20.61 22.52 -28.98
CA GLU A 466 -21.99 22.85 -29.28
C GLU A 466 -22.51 24.10 -28.54
N HIS A 467 -22.10 24.31 -27.29
CA HIS A 467 -22.53 25.45 -26.46
C HIS A 467 -21.34 26.12 -25.71
N ASP A 468 -20.12 25.82 -26.08
CA ASP A 468 -18.92 26.34 -25.43
C ASP A 468 -18.15 27.26 -26.39
N GLU A 469 -17.50 28.26 -25.85
CA GLU A 469 -16.59 29.16 -26.59
C GLU A 469 -15.17 29.08 -26.02
N LEU A 470 -14.18 29.16 -26.87
CA LEU A 470 -12.76 29.11 -26.53
C LEU A 470 -12.09 30.44 -26.90
N ARG A 471 -11.33 31.01 -25.97
CA ARG A 471 -10.41 32.12 -26.21
C ARG A 471 -9.00 31.72 -25.82
N ILE A 472 -8.05 31.99 -26.68
CA ILE A 472 -6.63 31.69 -26.45
C ILE A 472 -5.94 32.96 -26.00
N GLY A 473 -5.06 32.86 -25.00
CA GLY A 473 -4.27 33.96 -24.47
C GLY A 473 -2.99 33.45 -23.84
N THR A 474 -2.29 34.32 -23.12
CA THR A 474 -1.15 33.98 -22.29
C THR A 474 -1.43 34.29 -20.82
N ALA A 475 -0.76 33.58 -19.94
CA ALA A 475 -0.83 33.80 -18.51
C ALA A 475 0.57 33.99 -17.94
N VAL A 476 0.76 35.02 -17.14
CA VAL A 476 1.98 35.23 -16.38
C VAL A 476 1.72 34.82 -14.92
N LEU A 477 2.40 33.79 -14.50
CA LEU A 477 2.30 33.28 -13.13
C LEU A 477 3.52 33.75 -12.33
N THR A 478 3.28 34.40 -11.19
CA THR A 478 4.35 34.89 -10.30
C THR A 478 4.47 34.00 -9.07
N HIS A 479 5.67 33.47 -8.81
CA HIS A 479 5.95 32.72 -7.59
C HIS A 479 6.13 33.66 -6.40
N LYS A 480 5.19 33.65 -5.48
CA LYS A 480 5.12 34.62 -4.36
C LYS A 480 6.37 34.70 -3.48
N ALA A 481 7.03 33.57 -3.23
CA ALA A 481 8.16 33.54 -2.30
C ALA A 481 9.47 34.02 -2.95
N SER A 482 9.65 33.81 -4.27
CA SER A 482 10.91 34.14 -4.97
C SER A 482 10.80 35.28 -5.99
N GLY A 483 9.58 35.75 -6.28
CA GLY A 483 9.34 36.77 -7.30
C GLY A 483 9.60 36.29 -8.76
N ARG A 484 9.91 34.99 -8.97
CA ARG A 484 10.10 34.42 -10.31
C ARG A 484 8.78 34.47 -11.07
N THR A 485 8.86 34.73 -12.36
CA THR A 485 7.72 34.74 -13.27
C THR A 485 7.85 33.65 -14.31
N LEU A 486 6.71 33.11 -14.72
CA LEU A 486 6.60 32.07 -15.74
C LEU A 486 5.47 32.45 -16.68
N GLU A 487 5.79 32.58 -17.98
CA GLU A 487 4.80 32.81 -19.04
C GLU A 487 4.32 31.46 -19.58
N LEU A 488 3.02 31.29 -19.70
CA LEU A 488 2.32 30.07 -20.13
C LEU A 488 1.20 30.42 -21.11
N GLY A 489 0.80 29.42 -21.89
CA GLY A 489 -0.45 29.51 -22.63
C GLY A 489 -1.65 29.43 -21.70
N ALA A 490 -2.68 30.19 -21.99
CA ALA A 490 -3.96 30.17 -21.29
C ALA A 490 -5.11 29.92 -22.27
N LEU A 491 -5.95 28.92 -21.93
CA LEU A 491 -7.15 28.62 -22.67
C LEU A 491 -8.34 28.95 -21.79
N LEU A 492 -9.14 29.93 -22.18
CA LEU A 492 -10.35 30.32 -21.48
C LEU A 492 -11.55 29.69 -22.16
N ILE A 493 -12.31 28.94 -21.42
CA ILE A 493 -13.47 28.20 -21.91
C ILE A 493 -14.70 28.74 -21.21
N ARG A 494 -15.54 29.42 -21.97
CA ARG A 494 -16.84 29.91 -21.54
C ARG A 494 -17.88 28.83 -21.83
N ARG A 495 -18.61 28.43 -20.82
CA ARG A 495 -19.69 27.44 -20.92
C ARG A 495 -21.02 28.13 -20.70
N GLU A 496 -21.98 27.86 -21.56
CA GLU A 496 -23.32 28.46 -21.50
C GLU A 496 -23.99 28.38 -20.12
N ARG A 497 -23.72 27.28 -19.38
CA ARG A 497 -24.38 27.00 -18.08
C ARG A 497 -23.54 27.32 -16.86
N ARG A 498 -22.41 28.00 -16.99
CA ARG A 498 -21.53 28.37 -15.88
C ARG A 498 -21.31 29.85 -15.79
N GLU A 499 -21.40 30.40 -14.58
CA GLU A 499 -21.18 31.83 -14.30
C GLU A 499 -19.71 32.25 -14.49
N SER A 500 -18.76 31.32 -14.44
CA SER A 500 -17.32 31.64 -14.57
C SER A 500 -16.65 30.82 -15.65
N ASP A 501 -15.75 31.45 -16.37
CA ASP A 501 -14.91 30.81 -17.37
C ASP A 501 -13.97 29.79 -16.71
N THR A 502 -13.74 28.65 -17.38
CA THR A 502 -12.72 27.68 -16.99
C THR A 502 -11.40 28.09 -17.63
N VAL A 503 -10.37 28.34 -16.80
CA VAL A 503 -9.04 28.66 -17.28
C VAL A 503 -8.18 27.42 -17.26
N LEU A 504 -7.61 27.01 -18.39
CA LEU A 504 -6.59 25.98 -18.47
C LEU A 504 -5.24 26.63 -18.72
N LEU A 505 -4.23 26.21 -17.96
CA LEU A 505 -2.83 26.58 -18.18
C LEU A 505 -2.14 25.49 -18.96
N THR A 506 -1.28 25.88 -19.90
CA THR A 506 -0.55 24.93 -20.74
C THR A 506 0.80 25.48 -21.18
N THR A 507 1.77 24.57 -21.31
CA THR A 507 3.04 24.83 -22.00
C THR A 507 2.94 24.51 -23.51
N GLY A 508 1.83 23.89 -23.96
CA GLY A 508 1.69 23.37 -25.32
C GLY A 508 1.61 24.45 -26.40
N LEU A 509 1.03 25.61 -26.10
CA LEU A 509 0.95 26.74 -27.07
C LEU A 509 2.33 27.22 -27.47
N SER A 510 3.27 27.36 -26.54
CA SER A 510 4.65 27.76 -26.83
C SER A 510 5.43 26.72 -27.62
N LEU A 511 4.95 25.47 -27.64
CA LEU A 511 5.50 24.36 -28.40
C LEU A 511 4.77 24.13 -29.75
N GLY A 512 3.91 25.07 -30.16
CA GLY A 512 3.24 25.07 -31.48
C GLY A 512 1.99 24.19 -31.57
N MET A 513 1.42 23.72 -30.41
CA MET A 513 0.17 22.97 -30.44
C MET A 513 -1.05 23.89 -30.57
N GLU A 514 -2.07 23.41 -31.24
CA GLU A 514 -3.33 24.13 -31.40
C GLU A 514 -4.09 24.19 -30.06
N GLY A 515 -4.59 25.40 -29.72
CA GLY A 515 -5.33 25.57 -28.47
C GLY A 515 -6.60 24.74 -28.38
N ARG A 516 -7.24 24.43 -29.51
CA ARG A 516 -8.41 23.55 -29.57
C ARG A 516 -8.06 22.13 -29.18
N ASP A 517 -6.98 21.58 -29.72
CA ASP A 517 -6.53 20.22 -29.42
C ASP A 517 -6.15 20.08 -27.96
N LEU A 518 -5.48 21.07 -27.39
CA LEU A 518 -5.13 21.09 -25.94
C LEU A 518 -6.38 21.14 -25.05
N ALA A 519 -7.40 21.89 -25.45
CA ALA A 519 -8.67 21.91 -24.75
C ALA A 519 -9.40 20.57 -24.88
N ASP A 520 -9.40 19.93 -26.04
CA ASP A 520 -9.98 18.61 -26.28
C ASP A 520 -9.31 17.53 -25.45
N LEU A 521 -7.99 17.54 -25.33
CA LEU A 521 -7.24 16.65 -24.44
C LEU A 521 -7.71 16.79 -22.98
N TYR A 522 -7.89 18.03 -22.50
CA TYR A 522 -8.36 18.25 -21.14
C TYR A 522 -9.77 17.69 -20.91
N PHE A 523 -10.69 17.91 -21.84
CA PHE A 523 -12.06 17.44 -21.70
C PHE A 523 -12.20 15.94 -21.89
N ALA A 524 -11.29 15.30 -22.64
CA ALA A 524 -11.21 13.85 -22.74
C ALA A 524 -10.79 13.20 -21.42
N ARG A 525 -10.16 13.93 -20.49
CA ARG A 525 -9.78 13.43 -19.18
C ARG A 525 -10.95 12.84 -18.41
N TRP A 526 -12.08 13.54 -18.37
CA TRP A 526 -13.23 13.12 -17.59
C TRP A 526 -13.76 11.73 -17.98
N PRO A 527 -14.17 11.48 -19.24
CA PRO A 527 -14.64 10.16 -19.64
C PRO A 527 -13.55 9.08 -19.53
N ILE A 528 -12.28 9.41 -19.74
CA ILE A 528 -11.18 8.44 -19.66
C ILE A 528 -10.92 8.02 -18.22
N GLN A 529 -10.62 8.96 -17.32
CA GLN A 529 -10.22 8.63 -15.95
C GLN A 529 -11.41 8.23 -15.06
N GLU A 530 -12.52 8.94 -15.13
CA GLU A 530 -13.71 8.61 -14.35
C GLU A 530 -14.26 7.22 -14.71
N ASN A 531 -14.29 6.89 -16.00
CA ASN A 531 -14.72 5.56 -16.42
C ASN A 531 -13.71 4.50 -15.96
N ALA A 532 -12.42 4.72 -16.12
CA ALA A 532 -11.39 3.81 -15.62
C ALA A 532 -11.50 3.58 -14.10
N PHE A 533 -11.78 4.62 -13.31
CA PHE A 533 -11.99 4.47 -11.86
C PHE A 533 -13.32 3.79 -11.51
N LYS A 534 -14.40 4.06 -12.25
CA LYS A 534 -15.68 3.36 -12.07
C LYS A 534 -15.56 1.88 -12.43
N GLU A 535 -14.88 1.58 -13.51
CA GLU A 535 -14.59 0.21 -13.94
C GLU A 535 -13.69 -0.50 -12.92
N GLY A 536 -12.65 0.18 -12.44
CA GLY A 536 -11.80 -0.32 -11.38
C GLY A 536 -12.54 -0.57 -10.05
N ALA A 537 -13.61 0.15 -9.76
CA ALA A 537 -14.43 -0.10 -8.58
C ALA A 537 -15.14 -1.46 -8.64
N ALA A 538 -15.47 -1.97 -9.84
CA ALA A 538 -16.05 -3.30 -10.03
C ALA A 538 -15.11 -4.41 -9.50
N VAL A 539 -13.82 -4.22 -9.59
CA VAL A 539 -12.78 -5.12 -9.05
C VAL A 539 -12.25 -4.67 -7.69
N GLY A 540 -12.88 -3.66 -7.08
CA GLY A 540 -12.53 -3.17 -5.74
C GLY A 540 -11.23 -2.36 -5.67
N LEU A 541 -10.82 -1.68 -6.75
CA LEU A 541 -9.66 -0.78 -6.74
C LEU A 541 -9.84 0.39 -5.77
N ASP A 542 -11.05 0.79 -5.49
CA ASP A 542 -11.40 1.86 -4.55
C ASP A 542 -11.37 1.43 -3.07
N GLN A 543 -10.99 0.18 -2.77
CA GLN A 543 -11.01 -0.40 -1.43
C GLN A 543 -9.67 -0.97 -1.04
N HIS A 544 -9.28 -0.69 0.21
CA HIS A 544 -8.14 -1.36 0.84
C HIS A 544 -8.61 -2.60 1.58
N ARG A 545 -7.93 -3.74 1.38
CA ARG A 545 -8.25 -5.04 1.99
C ARG A 545 -7.15 -5.61 2.87
N GLY A 546 -6.16 -4.81 3.24
CA GLY A 546 -5.08 -5.23 4.13
C GLY A 546 -5.35 -4.86 5.58
N ASN A 547 -4.96 -5.73 6.52
CA ASN A 547 -5.03 -5.46 7.97
C ASN A 547 -3.68 -5.02 8.56
N CYS A 548 -2.69 -4.79 7.74
CA CYS A 548 -1.32 -4.59 8.19
C CYS A 548 -0.99 -3.11 8.30
N GLY A 549 -0.68 -2.70 9.52
CA GLY A 549 -0.05 -1.43 9.78
C GLY A 549 1.29 -1.68 10.46
N ARG A 550 2.33 -1.01 10.00
CA ARG A 550 3.63 -0.99 10.67
C ARG A 550 3.80 0.31 11.45
N MET A 551 4.53 0.25 12.56
CA MET A 551 4.96 1.45 13.25
C MET A 551 6.13 2.06 12.49
N VAL A 552 5.99 3.31 12.07
CA VAL A 552 7.02 4.08 11.37
C VAL A 552 7.25 5.40 12.07
N ALA A 553 8.40 6.01 11.83
CA ALA A 553 8.65 7.37 12.29
C ALA A 553 7.63 8.33 11.65
N ASN A 554 7.01 9.15 12.47
CA ASN A 554 6.16 10.25 12.00
C ASN A 554 7.07 11.39 11.56
N VAL A 555 7.45 11.41 10.28
CA VAL A 555 8.43 12.36 9.74
C VAL A 555 8.07 13.80 10.08
N ALA A 556 6.81 14.20 9.96
CA ALA A 556 6.38 15.55 10.30
C ALA A 556 6.63 15.90 11.79
N VAL A 557 6.36 14.94 12.69
CA VAL A 557 6.61 15.13 14.12
C VAL A 557 8.11 15.06 14.43
N VAL A 558 8.86 14.17 13.80
CA VAL A 558 10.32 14.08 13.98
C VAL A 558 10.99 15.38 13.56
N THR A 559 10.65 15.90 12.37
CA THR A 559 11.20 17.20 11.89
C THR A 559 10.82 18.35 12.81
N GLU A 560 9.59 18.39 13.33
CA GLU A 560 9.19 19.43 14.28
C GLU A 560 9.89 19.26 15.64
N LEU A 561 10.13 18.03 16.10
CA LEU A 561 10.92 17.75 17.31
C LEU A 561 12.37 18.22 17.15
N GLU A 562 13.02 17.96 16.02
CA GLU A 562 14.37 18.45 15.70
C GLU A 562 14.43 19.98 15.67
N ARG A 563 13.42 20.60 15.07
CA ARG A 563 13.28 22.06 15.05
C ARG A 563 13.12 22.65 16.46
N LEU A 564 12.25 22.04 17.28
CA LEU A 564 12.06 22.46 18.66
C LEU A 564 13.32 22.26 19.50
N GLU A 565 14.04 21.16 19.29
CA GLU A 565 15.32 20.90 19.96
C GLU A 565 16.39 21.94 19.60
N SER A 566 16.51 22.25 18.31
CA SER A 566 17.44 23.28 17.83
C SER A 566 17.12 24.65 18.42
N ARG A 567 15.83 25.01 18.47
CA ARG A 567 15.37 26.25 19.09
C ARG A 567 15.61 26.24 20.60
N ALA A 568 15.28 25.15 21.30
CA ALA A 568 15.53 25.05 22.73
C ALA A 568 17.02 25.15 23.08
N LYS A 569 17.91 24.60 22.25
CA LYS A 569 19.38 24.76 22.44
C LYS A 569 19.81 26.22 22.26
N ALA A 570 19.26 26.94 21.28
CA ALA A 570 19.54 28.34 21.05
C ALA A 570 19.05 29.20 22.24
N ASP A 571 17.77 29.04 22.63
CA ASP A 571 17.17 29.76 23.73
C ASP A 571 17.87 29.46 25.08
N ALA A 572 18.28 28.21 25.30
CA ALA A 572 19.05 27.84 26.51
C ALA A 572 20.47 28.45 26.53
N LYS A 573 21.11 28.60 25.37
CA LYS A 573 22.41 29.30 25.28
C LYS A 573 22.27 30.77 25.64
N GLU A 574 21.25 31.44 25.09
CA GLU A 574 20.99 32.85 25.33
C GLU A 574 20.59 33.07 26.80
N HIS A 575 19.72 32.22 27.36
CA HIS A 575 19.37 32.25 28.78
C HIS A 575 20.59 32.13 29.68
N ARG A 576 21.51 31.18 29.38
CA ARG A 576 22.75 31.02 30.17
C ARG A 576 23.61 32.28 30.13
N GLN A 577 23.74 32.91 28.98
CA GLN A 577 24.51 34.18 28.84
C GLN A 577 23.89 35.29 29.70
N LEU A 578 22.56 35.40 29.74
CA LEU A 578 21.88 36.38 30.60
C LEU A 578 22.11 36.08 32.08
N VAL A 579 22.02 34.82 32.51
CA VAL A 579 22.26 34.40 33.88
C VAL A 579 23.71 34.66 34.29
N GLU A 580 24.67 34.35 33.45
CA GLU A 580 26.12 34.58 33.64
C GLU A 580 26.47 36.08 33.69
N ALA A 581 25.68 36.93 33.05
CA ALA A 581 25.86 38.40 33.10
C ALA A 581 25.33 39.04 34.41
N ASN A 582 24.38 38.41 35.10
CA ASN A 582 23.78 38.96 36.35
C ASN A 582 24.80 39.34 37.42
N PRO A 583 25.78 38.48 37.83
CA PRO A 583 26.75 38.84 38.85
C PRO A 583 27.62 40.05 38.47
N ARG A 584 27.90 40.24 37.20
CA ARG A 584 28.63 41.38 36.69
C ARG A 584 27.79 42.66 36.81
N LEU A 585 26.54 42.59 36.34
CA LEU A 585 25.61 43.72 36.43
C LEU A 585 25.29 44.12 37.87
N GLU A 586 25.17 43.13 38.77
CA GLU A 586 25.02 43.36 40.23
C GLU A 586 26.23 44.08 40.82
N LYS A 587 27.44 43.67 40.43
CA LYS A 587 28.67 44.36 40.85
C LYS A 587 28.75 45.78 40.29
N GLU A 588 28.38 45.99 39.05
CA GLU A 588 28.31 47.33 38.42
C GLU A 588 27.28 48.22 39.13
N LEU A 589 26.10 47.69 39.45
CA LEU A 589 25.09 48.38 40.22
C LEU A 589 25.61 48.75 41.62
N GLY A 590 26.24 47.79 42.32
CA GLY A 590 26.85 48.03 43.64
C GLY A 590 27.89 49.15 43.61
N ARG A 591 28.74 49.19 42.58
CA ARG A 591 29.71 50.27 42.38
C ARG A 591 29.04 51.62 42.09
N ALA A 592 28.10 51.64 41.16
CA ALA A 592 27.39 52.88 40.82
C ALA A 592 26.59 53.40 42.01
N ARG A 593 26.01 52.54 42.83
CA ARG A 593 25.32 52.90 44.11
C ARG A 593 26.28 53.53 45.11
N SER A 594 27.46 52.96 45.32
CA SER A 594 28.49 53.49 46.23
C SER A 594 28.99 54.87 45.75
N GLU A 595 29.29 54.98 44.41
CA GLU A 595 29.72 56.26 43.84
C GLU A 595 28.65 57.34 43.93
N HIS A 596 27.38 56.98 43.71
CA HIS A 596 26.25 57.91 43.90
C HIS A 596 26.13 58.34 45.35
N GLN A 597 26.19 57.41 46.31
CA GLN A 597 26.13 57.76 47.75
C GLN A 597 27.27 58.68 48.15
N HIS A 598 28.51 58.39 47.71
CA HIS A 598 29.64 59.28 47.99
C HIS A 598 29.47 60.65 47.31
N ALA A 599 28.88 60.74 46.15
CA ALA A 599 28.64 62.00 45.46
C ALA A 599 27.54 62.85 46.23
N VAL A 600 26.49 62.22 46.72
CA VAL A 600 25.40 62.83 47.49
C VAL A 600 25.96 63.29 48.80
N ASP A 601 26.76 62.53 49.55
CA ASP A 601 27.38 62.88 50.79
C ASP A 601 28.33 64.09 50.65
N ALA A 602 29.13 64.08 49.56
CA ALA A 602 30.02 65.15 49.19
C ALA A 602 29.23 66.46 48.85
N LEU A 603 28.09 66.31 48.15
CA LEU A 603 27.20 67.50 47.86
C LEU A 603 26.59 68.00 49.09
N ALA A 604 26.07 67.17 50.05
CA ALA A 604 25.51 67.55 51.30
C ALA A 604 26.55 68.37 52.14
N THR A 605 27.78 67.79 52.22
CA THR A 605 28.89 68.44 52.95
C THR A 605 29.22 69.86 52.40
N ARG A 606 29.29 69.99 51.09
CA ARG A 606 29.59 71.21 50.38
C ARG A 606 28.46 72.22 50.49
N ARG A 607 27.22 71.75 50.45
CA ARG A 607 26.04 72.55 50.68
C ARG A 607 26.04 73.14 52.12
N GLY A 608 26.28 72.24 53.10
CA GLY A 608 26.38 72.69 54.50
C GLY A 608 27.47 73.76 54.70
N ARG A 609 28.64 73.59 54.02
CA ARG A 609 29.68 74.68 54.05
C ARG A 609 29.23 75.97 53.39
N LEU A 610 28.54 75.90 52.26
CA LEU A 610 28.00 77.07 51.57
C LEU A 610 26.98 77.80 52.43
N ASP A 611 26.04 77.05 53.03
CA ASP A 611 25.00 77.58 53.86
C ASP A 611 25.62 78.22 55.14
N ALA A 612 26.65 77.62 55.73
CA ALA A 612 27.37 78.16 56.85
C ALA A 612 28.10 79.46 56.54
N LEU A 613 28.71 79.56 55.35
CA LEU A 613 29.36 80.80 54.91
C LEU A 613 28.39 81.92 54.58
N VAL A 614 27.25 81.58 54.01
CA VAL A 614 26.16 82.50 53.71
C VAL A 614 25.58 83.08 55.06
N SER A 615 25.39 82.16 56.05
CA SER A 615 24.85 82.56 57.37
C SER A 615 25.81 83.44 58.23
N ALA A 616 27.14 83.25 58.05
CA ALA A 616 28.15 83.99 58.78
C ALA A 616 28.27 85.53 58.43
N GLY A 617 27.66 86.00 57.39
CA GLY A 617 27.49 87.37 56.94
C GLY A 617 28.74 88.23 56.72
N ARG A 618 29.97 87.78 56.93
CA ARG A 618 31.29 88.39 56.64
C ARG A 618 32.20 87.43 55.85
N VAL A 619 32.00 87.27 54.55
CA VAL A 619 32.84 86.42 53.75
C VAL A 619 33.36 87.21 52.52
N GLU A 620 34.71 87.20 52.30
CA GLU A 620 35.31 87.80 51.06
C GLU A 620 34.65 87.15 49.86
N GLY A 621 34.23 87.95 48.85
CA GLY A 621 33.50 87.43 47.71
C GLY A 621 34.22 86.38 46.87
N LYS A 622 35.60 86.37 46.95
CA LYS A 622 36.43 85.33 46.36
C LYS A 622 36.24 83.92 47.00
N GLN A 623 36.06 83.85 48.31
CA GLN A 623 35.95 82.59 49.02
C GLN A 623 34.52 81.99 48.81
N LEU A 624 33.51 82.87 48.88
CA LEU A 624 32.13 82.39 48.51
C LEU A 624 32.03 81.94 47.11
N GLY A 625 32.65 82.62 46.13
CA GLY A 625 32.67 82.18 44.76
C GLY A 625 33.33 80.86 44.55
N ARG A 626 34.48 80.57 45.26
CA ARG A 626 35.11 79.20 45.16
C ARG A 626 34.21 78.09 45.70
N VAL A 627 33.61 78.25 46.87
CA VAL A 627 32.74 77.27 47.49
C VAL A 627 31.47 77.05 46.65
N ALA A 628 30.91 78.11 46.05
CA ALA A 628 29.77 77.98 45.17
C ALA A 628 30.12 77.16 43.89
N VAL A 629 31.31 77.43 43.29
CA VAL A 629 31.78 76.66 42.13
C VAL A 629 32.03 75.15 42.53
N GLU A 630 32.59 74.92 43.71
CA GLU A 630 32.74 73.53 44.24
C GLU A 630 31.42 72.82 44.51
N HIS A 631 30.44 73.52 45.09
CA HIS A 631 29.08 73.04 45.27
C HIS A 631 28.45 72.70 43.86
N GLN A 632 28.55 73.63 42.92
CA GLN A 632 28.01 73.40 41.53
C GLN A 632 28.67 72.20 40.86
N LYS A 633 30.00 72.00 40.99
CA LYS A 633 30.70 70.88 40.51
C LYS A 633 30.23 69.60 41.16
N SER A 634 29.90 69.62 42.48
CA SER A 634 29.39 68.47 43.19
C SER A 634 27.97 68.11 42.81
N LEU A 635 27.16 69.11 42.51
CA LEU A 635 25.79 68.93 42.02
C LEU A 635 25.83 68.21 40.69
N VAL A 636 26.62 68.70 39.72
CA VAL A 636 26.80 68.03 38.41
C VAL A 636 27.31 66.60 38.56
N ARG A 637 28.24 66.36 39.51
CA ARG A 637 28.76 65.02 39.79
C ARG A 637 27.69 64.13 40.42
N ALA A 638 26.86 64.63 41.35
CA ALA A 638 25.77 63.86 41.92
C ALA A 638 24.72 63.45 40.87
N GLU A 639 24.31 64.41 40.03
CA GLU A 639 23.39 64.12 38.92
C GLU A 639 23.95 63.14 37.89
N ALA A 640 25.26 63.20 37.58
CA ALA A 640 25.92 62.26 36.70
C ALA A 640 25.97 60.85 37.33
N SER A 641 26.29 60.73 38.61
CA SER A 641 26.31 59.49 39.37
C SER A 641 24.90 58.88 39.55
N GLU A 642 23.88 59.71 39.73
CA GLU A 642 22.47 59.28 39.79
C GLU A 642 22.03 58.66 38.44
N ARG A 643 22.37 59.36 37.33
CA ARG A 643 22.09 58.83 36.00
C ARG A 643 22.79 57.47 35.75
N ALA A 644 24.06 57.34 36.18
CA ALA A 644 24.81 56.06 36.08
C ALA A 644 24.19 54.97 36.96
N PHE A 645 23.77 55.27 38.18
CA PHE A 645 23.07 54.28 39.05
C PHE A 645 21.76 53.84 38.43
N ASN A 646 20.92 54.77 37.96
CA ASN A 646 19.63 54.45 37.35
C ASN A 646 19.83 53.60 36.05
N ALA A 647 20.87 53.91 35.29
CA ALA A 647 21.22 53.11 34.09
C ALA A 647 21.63 51.68 34.43
N ALA A 648 22.48 51.50 35.46
CA ALA A 648 22.89 50.16 35.92
C ALA A 648 21.73 49.38 36.50
N GLN A 649 20.85 49.99 37.26
CA GLN A 649 19.65 49.37 37.81
C GLN A 649 18.70 48.93 36.68
N LYS A 650 18.46 49.79 35.70
CA LYS A 650 17.65 49.46 34.52
C LYS A 650 18.24 48.29 33.75
N ALA A 651 19.56 48.26 33.53
CA ALA A 651 20.24 47.18 32.82
C ALA A 651 20.07 45.86 33.55
N LEU A 652 20.25 45.80 34.85
CA LEU A 652 20.06 44.60 35.65
C LEU A 652 18.60 44.11 35.59
N MET A 653 17.62 45.00 35.80
CA MET A 653 16.20 44.66 35.72
C MET A 653 15.84 44.13 34.33
N GLN A 654 16.31 44.76 33.25
CA GLN A 654 16.06 44.27 31.90
C GLN A 654 16.64 42.91 31.68
N ASN A 655 17.87 42.62 32.16
CA ASN A 655 18.52 41.33 32.01
C ASN A 655 17.75 40.24 32.80
N GLN A 656 17.36 40.52 34.02
CA GLN A 656 16.56 39.59 34.85
C GLN A 656 15.19 39.32 34.23
N THR A 657 14.50 40.32 33.72
CA THR A 657 13.19 40.16 33.07
C THR A 657 13.32 39.26 31.84
N ARG A 658 14.34 39.52 31.02
CA ARG A 658 14.61 38.68 29.85
C ARG A 658 14.94 37.24 30.21
N ALA A 659 15.71 36.98 31.25
CA ALA A 659 16.01 35.64 31.73
C ALA A 659 14.73 34.89 32.15
N VAL A 660 13.80 35.54 32.89
CA VAL A 660 12.51 34.97 33.25
C VAL A 660 11.65 34.65 32.02
N GLU A 661 11.66 35.54 31.03
CA GLU A 661 10.95 35.29 29.77
C GLU A 661 11.49 34.07 29.02
N PHE A 662 12.82 33.90 28.95
CA PHE A 662 13.42 32.71 28.37
C PHE A 662 13.11 31.43 29.16
N ASP A 663 13.09 31.44 30.47
CA ASP A 663 12.65 30.30 31.29
C ASP A 663 11.23 29.88 30.92
N ALA A 664 10.33 30.85 30.82
CA ALA A 664 8.94 30.58 30.43
C ALA A 664 8.83 30.02 28.99
N GLN A 665 9.67 30.52 28.10
CA GLN A 665 9.72 29.98 26.71
C GLN A 665 10.26 28.56 26.68
N LEU A 666 11.35 28.26 27.38
CA LEU A 666 11.94 26.92 27.49
C LEU A 666 10.94 25.93 28.12
N ALA A 667 10.19 26.33 29.13
CA ALA A 667 9.13 25.51 29.71
C ALA A 667 8.04 25.19 28.68
N LYS A 668 7.59 26.17 27.89
CA LYS A 668 6.61 25.98 26.81
C LYS A 668 7.15 25.04 25.71
N LEU A 669 8.40 25.20 25.30
CA LEU A 669 9.03 24.32 24.30
C LEU A 669 9.14 22.89 24.83
N THR A 670 9.52 22.71 26.09
CA THR A 670 9.62 21.40 26.74
C THR A 670 8.26 20.72 26.84
N ALA A 671 7.23 21.44 27.24
CA ALA A 671 5.85 20.91 27.29
C ALA A 671 5.34 20.51 25.90
N ARG A 672 5.61 21.33 24.87
CA ARG A 672 5.27 21.01 23.48
C ARG A 672 6.03 19.78 22.99
N ARG A 673 7.33 19.68 23.28
CA ARG A 673 8.17 18.52 22.96
C ARG A 673 7.61 17.24 23.58
N THR A 674 7.32 17.25 24.88
CA THR A 674 6.75 16.09 25.59
C THR A 674 5.41 15.65 24.99
N LYS A 675 4.59 16.60 24.57
CA LYS A 675 3.31 16.31 23.90
C LYS A 675 3.53 15.67 22.54
N LEU A 676 4.48 16.15 21.75
CA LEU A 676 4.79 15.62 20.41
C LEU A 676 5.51 14.28 20.46
N GLU A 677 6.35 14.02 21.47
CA GLU A 677 7.09 12.76 21.62
C GLU A 677 6.15 11.54 21.68
N LYS A 678 4.94 11.69 22.20
CA LYS A 678 3.91 10.66 22.19
C LYS A 678 3.45 10.26 20.79
N HIS A 679 3.69 11.11 19.80
CA HIS A 679 3.29 10.93 18.41
C HIS A 679 4.50 10.75 17.47
N ARG A 680 5.70 10.48 18.04
CA ARG A 680 6.93 10.29 17.28
C ARG A 680 6.83 9.13 16.26
N THR A 681 6.04 8.13 16.60
CA THR A 681 5.71 7.04 15.70
C THR A 681 4.23 7.01 15.39
N ILE A 682 3.90 6.63 14.17
CA ILE A 682 2.54 6.38 13.72
C ILE A 682 2.43 4.98 13.14
N ARG A 683 1.23 4.43 13.15
CA ARG A 683 0.94 3.23 12.42
C ARG A 683 0.67 3.59 10.95
N GLN A 684 1.56 3.15 10.08
CA GLN A 684 1.44 3.34 8.63
C GLN A 684 0.76 2.12 8.01
N LEU A 685 -0.10 2.35 7.04
CA LEU A 685 -0.70 1.27 6.25
C LEU A 685 0.38 0.58 5.40
N ASP A 686 0.21 -0.72 5.19
CA ASP A 686 1.14 -1.51 4.38
C ASP A 686 0.89 -1.25 2.89
N VAL A 687 1.61 -0.25 2.36
CA VAL A 687 1.54 0.11 0.94
C VAL A 687 2.14 -0.96 0.03
N ALA A 688 3.10 -1.74 0.52
CA ALA A 688 3.69 -2.83 -0.24
C ALA A 688 2.65 -3.94 -0.48
N LEU A 689 1.88 -4.30 0.56
CA LEU A 689 0.76 -5.23 0.43
C LEU A 689 -0.33 -4.66 -0.50
N ASP A 690 -0.70 -3.39 -0.35
CA ASP A 690 -1.71 -2.79 -1.22
C ASP A 690 -1.26 -2.71 -2.68
N SER A 691 0.04 -2.54 -2.95
CA SER A 691 0.60 -2.59 -4.31
C SER A 691 0.42 -3.96 -4.95
N VAL A 692 0.69 -5.05 -4.22
CA VAL A 692 0.45 -6.43 -4.70
C VAL A 692 -1.03 -6.67 -4.98
N LEU A 693 -1.90 -6.24 -4.06
CA LEU A 693 -3.34 -6.37 -4.24
C LEU A 693 -3.88 -5.51 -5.39
N THR A 694 -3.32 -4.33 -5.58
CA THR A 694 -3.68 -3.43 -6.69
C THR A 694 -3.26 -4.05 -8.03
N ALA A 695 -2.09 -4.66 -8.12
CA ALA A 695 -1.66 -5.38 -9.33
C ALA A 695 -2.65 -6.50 -9.69
N ALA A 696 -3.03 -7.34 -8.73
CA ALA A 696 -4.02 -8.40 -8.96
C ALA A 696 -5.38 -7.87 -9.40
N LYS A 697 -5.84 -6.76 -8.82
CA LYS A 697 -7.11 -6.11 -9.21
C LYS A 697 -7.04 -5.51 -10.60
N LEU A 698 -5.94 -4.88 -10.98
CA LEU A 698 -5.73 -4.35 -12.33
C LEU A 698 -5.67 -5.49 -13.36
N THR A 699 -5.05 -6.62 -13.02
CA THR A 699 -5.08 -7.82 -13.86
C THR A 699 -6.51 -8.32 -14.05
N CYS A 700 -7.31 -8.39 -12.98
CA CYS A 700 -8.74 -8.73 -13.06
C CYS A 700 -9.50 -7.73 -13.95
N GLY A 701 -9.22 -6.45 -13.83
CA GLY A 701 -9.79 -5.39 -14.67
C GLY A 701 -9.45 -5.60 -16.16
N LEU A 702 -8.21 -5.96 -16.49
CA LEU A 702 -7.80 -6.28 -17.85
C LEU A 702 -8.63 -7.44 -18.41
N LEU A 703 -8.72 -8.53 -17.66
CA LEU A 703 -9.46 -9.71 -18.11
C LEU A 703 -10.94 -9.41 -18.36
N ILE A 704 -11.56 -8.62 -17.50
CA ILE A 704 -12.96 -8.18 -17.69
C ILE A 704 -13.08 -7.27 -18.91
N THR A 705 -12.20 -6.28 -19.06
CA THR A 705 -12.24 -5.35 -20.20
C THR A 705 -12.01 -6.10 -21.51
N PHE A 706 -11.09 -7.06 -21.51
CA PHE A 706 -10.85 -7.92 -22.65
C PHE A 706 -12.11 -8.76 -23.00
N ALA A 707 -12.70 -9.41 -22.02
CA ALA A 707 -13.92 -10.20 -22.23
C ALA A 707 -15.08 -9.35 -22.75
N LEU A 708 -15.23 -8.13 -22.22
CA LEU A 708 -16.27 -7.19 -22.68
C LEU A 708 -16.06 -6.74 -24.13
N ARG A 709 -14.82 -6.40 -24.50
CA ARG A 709 -14.51 -5.87 -25.83
C ARG A 709 -14.45 -6.96 -26.92
N GLU A 710 -14.00 -8.17 -26.55
CA GLU A 710 -13.72 -9.22 -27.52
C GLU A 710 -14.84 -10.28 -27.61
N TYR A 711 -15.50 -10.57 -26.51
CA TYR A 711 -16.52 -11.62 -26.44
C TYR A 711 -17.93 -11.10 -26.30
N LEU A 712 -18.14 -10.08 -25.49
CA LEU A 712 -19.47 -9.54 -25.11
C LEU A 712 -19.78 -8.20 -25.80
N CYS A 713 -19.15 -7.90 -26.93
CA CYS A 713 -19.20 -6.59 -27.60
C CYS A 713 -20.52 -6.28 -28.35
N THR A 714 -21.42 -7.24 -28.49
CA THR A 714 -22.73 -7.01 -29.15
C THR A 714 -23.66 -6.09 -28.40
N THR A 715 -23.53 -6.07 -27.07
CA THR A 715 -24.32 -5.19 -26.21
C THR A 715 -23.39 -4.43 -25.28
N PRO A 716 -23.40 -3.09 -25.29
CA PRO A 716 -22.55 -2.31 -24.38
C PRO A 716 -22.80 -2.71 -22.92
N MET A 717 -21.77 -3.21 -22.26
CA MET A 717 -21.83 -3.67 -20.87
C MET A 717 -20.66 -3.09 -20.08
N THR A 718 -20.96 -2.61 -18.87
CA THR A 718 -19.91 -2.14 -17.96
C THR A 718 -19.30 -3.30 -17.18
N PRO A 719 -18.06 -3.19 -16.66
CA PRO A 719 -17.47 -4.18 -15.75
C PRO A 719 -18.36 -4.48 -14.54
N GLN A 720 -19.06 -3.49 -14.00
CA GLN A 720 -20.01 -3.68 -12.89
C GLN A 720 -21.20 -4.55 -13.31
N THR A 721 -21.71 -4.34 -14.51
CA THR A 721 -22.79 -5.16 -15.08
C THR A 721 -22.31 -6.60 -15.32
N PHE A 722 -21.12 -6.77 -15.85
CA PHE A 722 -20.50 -8.09 -16.00
C PHE A 722 -20.43 -8.84 -14.66
N VAL A 723 -19.88 -8.21 -13.62
CA VAL A 723 -19.77 -8.83 -12.30
C VAL A 723 -21.14 -9.20 -11.71
N SER A 724 -22.14 -8.35 -11.90
CA SER A 724 -23.46 -8.56 -11.28
C SER A 724 -24.35 -9.52 -12.08
N ARG A 725 -24.26 -9.55 -13.41
CA ARG A 725 -25.19 -10.29 -14.26
C ARG A 725 -24.56 -11.52 -14.94
N VAL A 726 -23.27 -11.47 -15.32
CA VAL A 726 -22.62 -12.51 -16.11
C VAL A 726 -21.75 -13.45 -15.26
N PHE A 727 -20.90 -12.89 -14.37
CA PHE A 727 -19.93 -13.67 -13.62
C PHE A 727 -20.56 -14.81 -12.80
N GLY A 728 -21.72 -14.55 -12.18
CA GLY A 728 -22.44 -15.50 -11.33
C GLY A 728 -23.33 -16.51 -12.08
N ILE A 729 -23.29 -16.55 -13.41
CA ILE A 729 -24.07 -17.52 -14.20
C ILE A 729 -23.60 -18.94 -13.89
N ARG A 730 -24.53 -19.87 -13.82
CA ARG A 730 -24.27 -21.28 -13.60
C ARG A 730 -23.93 -21.98 -14.92
N GLY A 731 -23.26 -23.09 -14.81
CA GLY A 731 -22.91 -23.93 -15.95
C GLY A 731 -22.26 -25.22 -15.52
N ARG A 732 -21.63 -25.89 -16.49
CA ARG A 732 -20.82 -27.07 -16.26
C ARG A 732 -19.65 -27.11 -17.22
N ARG A 733 -18.66 -27.90 -16.89
CA ARG A 733 -17.53 -28.23 -17.73
C ARG A 733 -17.54 -29.73 -17.98
N GLU A 734 -17.50 -30.12 -19.24
CA GLU A 734 -17.45 -31.51 -19.66
C GLU A 734 -16.07 -31.79 -20.23
N LEU A 735 -15.35 -32.68 -19.59
CA LEU A 735 -14.04 -33.11 -20.08
C LEU A 735 -14.20 -34.30 -20.97
N ARG A 736 -13.79 -34.22 -22.22
CA ARG A 736 -13.78 -35.32 -23.23
C ARG A 736 -12.38 -35.51 -23.78
N PRO A 737 -12.05 -36.68 -24.38
CA PRO A 737 -10.79 -36.87 -25.06
C PRO A 737 -10.60 -35.83 -26.17
N GLY A 738 -9.53 -34.99 -26.04
CA GLY A 738 -9.21 -33.94 -27.02
C GLY A 738 -10.09 -32.69 -26.99
N GLU A 739 -11.18 -32.67 -26.23
CA GLU A 739 -12.13 -31.56 -26.17
C GLU A 739 -12.52 -31.27 -24.70
N GLU A 740 -12.69 -30.01 -24.37
CA GLU A 740 -13.27 -29.57 -23.13
C GLU A 740 -14.45 -28.63 -23.48
N ARG A 741 -15.65 -28.98 -23.06
CA ARG A 741 -16.87 -28.18 -23.28
C ARG A 741 -17.17 -27.36 -22.05
N VAL A 742 -17.37 -26.06 -22.23
CA VAL A 742 -17.87 -25.12 -21.24
C VAL A 742 -19.30 -24.80 -21.60
N VAL A 743 -20.23 -25.20 -20.78
CA VAL A 743 -21.68 -25.06 -21.02
C VAL A 743 -22.24 -24.04 -20.03
N PHE A 744 -22.71 -22.91 -20.55
CA PHE A 744 -23.44 -21.89 -19.77
C PHE A 744 -24.92 -22.25 -19.70
N TYR A 745 -25.51 -22.10 -18.51
CA TYR A 745 -26.95 -22.28 -18.36
C TYR A 745 -27.68 -20.98 -18.59
N GLU A 746 -28.80 -21.03 -19.30
CA GLU A 746 -29.67 -19.87 -19.43
C GLU A 746 -30.09 -19.33 -18.07
N ASN A 747 -30.11 -18.02 -17.96
CA ASN A 747 -30.76 -17.33 -16.84
C ASN A 747 -32.21 -16.96 -17.23
N PRO A 748 -33.21 -17.65 -16.73
CA PRO A 748 -34.61 -17.37 -17.08
C PRO A 748 -35.08 -15.96 -16.68
N ARG A 749 -34.34 -15.32 -15.73
CA ARG A 749 -34.62 -13.97 -15.24
C ARG A 749 -33.95 -12.87 -16.04
N ASP A 750 -33.07 -13.25 -16.98
CA ASP A 750 -32.27 -12.29 -17.72
C ASP A 750 -32.03 -12.78 -19.17
N PRO A 751 -33.09 -12.70 -20.03
CA PRO A 751 -32.99 -13.15 -21.42
C PRO A 751 -31.96 -12.38 -22.25
N GLU A 752 -31.72 -11.10 -21.94
CA GLU A 752 -30.72 -10.28 -22.64
C GLU A 752 -29.30 -10.85 -22.47
N VAL A 753 -28.99 -11.27 -21.26
CA VAL A 753 -27.70 -11.88 -20.98
C VAL A 753 -27.54 -13.21 -21.70
N ASN A 754 -28.62 -13.99 -21.86
CA ASN A 754 -28.56 -15.25 -22.59
C ASN A 754 -28.18 -15.02 -24.07
N VAL A 755 -28.77 -13.99 -24.72
CA VAL A 755 -28.40 -13.62 -26.10
C VAL A 755 -26.95 -13.21 -26.21
N VAL A 756 -26.47 -12.39 -25.28
CA VAL A 756 -25.07 -11.94 -25.26
C VAL A 756 -24.12 -13.11 -25.05
N LEU A 757 -24.46 -14.07 -24.18
CA LEU A 757 -23.64 -15.27 -23.96
C LEU A 757 -23.65 -16.23 -25.15
N ALA A 758 -24.78 -16.38 -25.84
CA ALA A 758 -24.85 -17.20 -27.05
C ALA A 758 -23.92 -16.64 -28.14
N ASP A 759 -23.90 -15.31 -28.33
CA ASP A 759 -22.95 -14.66 -29.25
C ASP A 759 -21.50 -14.82 -28.75
N ALA A 760 -21.24 -14.67 -27.45
CA ALA A 760 -19.92 -14.90 -26.88
C ALA A 760 -19.42 -16.32 -27.14
N CYS A 761 -20.26 -17.34 -26.99
CA CYS A 761 -19.92 -18.73 -27.32
C CYS A 761 -19.48 -18.88 -28.79
N GLN A 762 -20.20 -18.25 -29.73
CA GLN A 762 -19.84 -18.29 -31.14
C GLN A 762 -18.47 -17.61 -31.38
N ARG A 763 -18.23 -16.45 -30.75
CA ARG A 763 -16.94 -15.73 -30.89
C ARG A 763 -15.78 -16.54 -30.33
N LEU A 764 -15.95 -17.09 -29.13
CA LEU A 764 -14.95 -17.94 -28.48
C LEU A 764 -14.63 -19.19 -29.29
N ASN A 765 -15.65 -19.84 -29.86
CA ASN A 765 -15.43 -21.02 -30.69
C ASN A 765 -14.65 -20.69 -31.97
N LYS A 766 -14.80 -19.48 -32.53
CA LYS A 766 -13.98 -19.02 -33.67
C LYS A 766 -12.52 -18.82 -33.29
N ARG A 767 -12.20 -18.54 -32.02
CA ARG A 767 -10.83 -18.35 -31.52
C ARG A 767 -10.03 -19.66 -31.40
N ARG A 768 -10.69 -20.82 -31.41
CA ARG A 768 -10.08 -22.16 -31.29
C ARG A 768 -9.12 -22.27 -30.09
N LEU A 769 -9.50 -21.74 -28.95
CA LEU A 769 -8.69 -21.78 -27.75
C LEU A 769 -8.45 -23.24 -27.32
N ALA A 770 -7.30 -23.48 -26.68
CA ALA A 770 -6.95 -24.76 -26.12
C ALA A 770 -6.44 -24.61 -24.67
N ARG A 771 -6.74 -25.62 -23.84
CA ARG A 771 -6.31 -25.68 -22.46
C ARG A 771 -5.89 -27.11 -22.09
N ASP A 772 -4.72 -27.27 -21.47
CA ASP A 772 -4.20 -28.60 -21.11
C ASP A 772 -4.21 -29.63 -22.28
N GLY A 773 -3.97 -29.17 -23.52
CA GLY A 773 -3.97 -29.99 -24.72
C GLY A 773 -5.37 -30.38 -25.23
N ARG A 774 -6.45 -29.81 -24.69
CA ARG A 774 -7.82 -29.98 -25.14
C ARG A 774 -8.32 -28.71 -25.80
N GLN A 775 -9.03 -28.85 -26.94
CA GLN A 775 -9.71 -27.74 -27.56
C GLN A 775 -10.92 -27.32 -26.71
N LEU A 776 -11.06 -26.02 -26.49
CA LEU A 776 -12.21 -25.46 -25.76
C LEU A 776 -13.38 -25.26 -26.71
N ARG A 777 -14.56 -25.67 -26.28
CA ARG A 777 -15.83 -25.45 -26.96
C ARG A 777 -16.83 -24.85 -25.97
N TYR A 778 -17.47 -23.76 -26.37
CA TYR A 778 -18.42 -23.02 -25.54
C TYR A 778 -19.82 -23.18 -26.09
N GLU A 779 -20.78 -23.52 -25.22
CA GLU A 779 -22.17 -23.82 -25.59
C GLU A 779 -23.13 -23.23 -24.55
N MET A 780 -24.36 -23.01 -24.99
CA MET A 780 -25.47 -22.66 -24.12
C MET A 780 -26.34 -23.91 -23.89
N ALA A 781 -26.96 -24.00 -22.73
CA ALA A 781 -27.96 -25.01 -22.39
C ALA A 781 -29.12 -24.36 -21.64
N ALA A 782 -30.27 -24.98 -21.65
CA ALA A 782 -31.45 -24.56 -20.88
C ALA A 782 -31.11 -24.46 -19.37
N ALA A 783 -31.90 -23.73 -18.60
CA ALA A 783 -31.69 -23.51 -17.19
C ALA A 783 -31.55 -24.80 -16.33
N ASP A 784 -32.15 -25.89 -16.81
CA ASP A 784 -32.06 -27.24 -16.23
C ASP A 784 -30.87 -28.06 -16.76
N GLY A 785 -30.06 -27.50 -17.65
CA GLY A 785 -28.89 -28.12 -18.22
C GLY A 785 -29.14 -28.99 -19.44
N ARG A 786 -30.36 -29.06 -19.97
CA ARG A 786 -30.66 -29.75 -21.24
C ARG A 786 -30.08 -28.94 -22.43
N PRO A 787 -29.63 -29.58 -23.48
CA PRO A 787 -29.30 -28.88 -24.72
C PRO A 787 -30.43 -27.94 -25.16
N LEU A 788 -30.06 -26.81 -25.78
CA LEU A 788 -31.00 -25.97 -26.48
C LEU A 788 -31.25 -26.65 -27.86
N ASP A 789 -32.52 -26.81 -28.23
CA ASP A 789 -32.94 -27.39 -29.51
C ASP A 789 -32.52 -26.50 -30.71
#